data_c9372e52b07472f5effdde44c405fe58
#
_entry.id   c9372e52b07472f5effdde44c405fe58
#
_cell.length_a   1.000
_cell.length_b   1.000
_cell.length_c   1.000
_cell.angle_alpha   90.00
_cell.angle_beta   90.00
_cell.angle_gamma   90.00
#
_symmetry.space_group_name_H-M   'P 1'
#
loop_
_entity.id
_entity.type
_entity.pdbx_description
1 polymer ?
#
loop_
_entity_poly.entity_id
_entity_poly.type
_entity_poly.pdbx_seq_one_letter_code
_entity_poly.pdbx_strand_id
1 'polypeptide(L)'
;MKTYEAKARDYYGEVVINKGLMSKAGFGARSIPVYVGEWIVSQFMDGDLLTDSGREKIINIVSTYLPQKADKNIILNRLKEQEEVKILDDFRVNVNLDNNTHELSIPVLDVNKAMIQKGIIDENPMLLKTGMWGLGTLRYVPPNGEDVKKGQIWMVDFKPFQTPGVDLEYYKDCRKNFSLDEWIDLLVSSCQFNPDVHTLPQKMLLLSRVIALVQPRANVAELAPKGTGKSFVFDNISRYAAVIPGGKLSAPALFYNSGSKQMGLFPRYDVVVVDEVQKIHTDTAGEAMAGLKMYLESGRYRRATGDMGTSEAGFVMLGNISIGTDRRPLYETNGIFKELPPALQESAFVDRIHGILEGWFMPRITKNTPSCSLGFKGDFFSEVLHELRGDLQYADYISQNMRLPECEDMRDNKAIARLAEGFVKLLFPDLNMSEDQFTEYCVNPAIRMRQQVRDELAKLDPEFKWVTIKSNYPDESQLSHPEVKPEAVESQVTLDPFDPERDPLEATVDLKDGQKGVSYEKLFAPYLGKAKCITLVDPYIRYDYQIHNLMNFCDFLAPTGGHVELELETSAESEYQEVELAAKLDELQENLAKNNIVFKYDLKNDLHDRSIETDDGWRIILGRGLDIFQKPEGKFSLGFIDQTKRRCKATTISYSKK
;
A
#
# COMPACT_ATOMS: atom_id res chain seq x y z
N MET A 1 -2.07 -5.11 -33.31
CA MET A 1 -1.54 -6.05 -32.32
C MET A 1 -0.06 -5.73 -32.16
N LYS A 2 0.39 -5.54 -30.95
CA LYS A 2 1.80 -5.24 -30.67
C LYS A 2 2.64 -6.50 -30.89
N THR A 3 3.94 -6.33 -31.15
CA THR A 3 4.84 -7.46 -31.45
C THR A 3 4.83 -8.49 -30.32
N TYR A 4 4.89 -8.04 -29.06
CA TYR A 4 4.88 -8.95 -27.91
C TYR A 4 3.56 -9.69 -27.73
N GLU A 5 2.42 -9.08 -28.09
CA GLU A 5 1.11 -9.73 -27.98
C GLU A 5 0.95 -10.89 -28.97
N ALA A 6 1.45 -10.72 -30.21
CA ALA A 6 1.48 -11.81 -31.17
C ALA A 6 2.34 -12.98 -30.67
N LYS A 7 3.55 -12.68 -30.20
CA LYS A 7 4.45 -13.70 -29.61
C LYS A 7 3.85 -14.36 -28.36
N ALA A 8 3.24 -13.57 -27.46
CA ALA A 8 2.62 -14.12 -26.26
C ALA A 8 1.51 -15.13 -26.60
N ARG A 9 0.76 -14.86 -27.67
CA ARG A 9 -0.26 -15.80 -28.15
C ARG A 9 0.36 -17.04 -28.78
N ASP A 10 1.36 -16.85 -29.64
CA ASP A 10 1.98 -17.95 -30.38
C ASP A 10 2.70 -18.95 -29.45
N TYR A 11 3.39 -18.43 -28.43
CA TYR A 11 4.20 -19.26 -27.53
C TYR A 11 3.49 -19.66 -26.24
N TYR A 12 2.57 -18.87 -25.70
CA TYR A 12 1.90 -19.17 -24.45
C TYR A 12 0.42 -19.56 -24.60
N GLY A 13 -0.18 -19.31 -25.78
CA GLY A 13 -1.51 -19.81 -26.12
C GLY A 13 -2.60 -19.42 -25.12
N GLU A 14 -3.22 -20.43 -24.50
CA GLU A 14 -4.38 -20.25 -23.61
C GLU A 14 -4.07 -19.63 -22.25
N VAL A 15 -2.80 -19.53 -21.85
CA VAL A 15 -2.43 -18.95 -20.55
C VAL A 15 -2.28 -17.42 -20.58
N VAL A 16 -2.50 -16.80 -21.75
CA VAL A 16 -2.58 -15.33 -21.88
C VAL A 16 -4.02 -14.90 -22.15
N ILE A 17 -4.36 -13.70 -21.71
CA ILE A 17 -5.69 -13.11 -21.86
C ILE A 17 -5.60 -11.61 -22.12
N ASN A 18 -6.55 -11.06 -22.88
CA ASN A 18 -6.70 -9.61 -23.00
C ASN A 18 -7.28 -9.05 -21.70
N LYS A 19 -6.48 -8.25 -20.99
CA LYS A 19 -6.82 -7.68 -19.70
C LYS A 19 -8.05 -6.76 -19.73
N GLY A 20 -8.31 -6.12 -20.88
CA GLY A 20 -9.47 -5.26 -21.07
C GLY A 20 -10.82 -6.00 -21.03
N LEU A 21 -10.84 -7.33 -21.14
CA LEU A 21 -12.08 -8.13 -21.07
C LEU A 21 -12.73 -8.10 -19.70
N MET A 22 -11.95 -7.95 -18.63
CA MET A 22 -12.47 -7.88 -17.26
C MET A 22 -13.48 -6.73 -17.08
N SER A 23 -13.22 -5.57 -17.63
CA SER A 23 -14.15 -4.42 -17.58
C SER A 23 -15.45 -4.65 -18.36
N LYS A 24 -15.42 -5.54 -19.34
CA LYS A 24 -16.57 -5.87 -20.22
C LYS A 24 -17.37 -7.06 -19.73
N ALA A 25 -16.83 -7.85 -18.80
CA ALA A 25 -17.41 -9.13 -18.38
C ALA A 25 -18.72 -9.01 -17.56
N GLY A 26 -19.01 -7.84 -17.01
CA GLY A 26 -20.27 -7.60 -16.32
C GLY A 26 -20.30 -8.08 -14.86
N PHE A 27 -19.13 -8.18 -14.21
CA PHE A 27 -19.06 -8.52 -12.78
C PHE A 27 -19.71 -7.49 -11.85
N GLY A 28 -19.94 -6.26 -12.32
CA GLY A 28 -20.54 -5.18 -11.54
C GLY A 28 -19.68 -4.79 -10.35
N ALA A 29 -20.31 -4.52 -9.20
CA ALA A 29 -19.64 -4.18 -7.94
C ALA A 29 -19.25 -5.42 -7.09
N ARG A 30 -19.17 -6.61 -7.69
CA ARG A 30 -18.81 -7.85 -6.98
C ARG A 30 -17.31 -7.88 -6.66
N SER A 31 -16.96 -8.14 -5.40
CA SER A 31 -15.58 -8.31 -4.97
C SER A 31 -15.06 -9.69 -5.34
N ILE A 32 -14.60 -9.83 -6.59
CA ILE A 32 -13.92 -11.03 -7.09
C ILE A 32 -12.47 -10.63 -7.37
N PRO A 33 -11.46 -11.36 -6.86
CA PRO A 33 -10.08 -11.13 -7.26
C PRO A 33 -9.92 -11.24 -8.78
N VAL A 34 -9.05 -10.42 -9.37
CA VAL A 34 -8.91 -10.35 -10.83
C VAL A 34 -8.54 -11.70 -11.42
N TYR A 35 -7.66 -12.48 -10.78
CA TYR A 35 -7.26 -13.81 -11.27
C TYR A 35 -8.44 -14.80 -11.33
N VAL A 36 -9.40 -14.73 -10.40
CA VAL A 36 -10.63 -15.53 -10.44
C VAL A 36 -11.56 -15.07 -11.56
N GLY A 37 -11.70 -13.74 -11.70
CA GLY A 37 -12.50 -13.16 -12.78
C GLY A 37 -11.96 -13.51 -14.16
N GLU A 38 -10.65 -13.46 -14.37
CA GLU A 38 -9.99 -13.85 -15.62
C GLU A 38 -10.20 -15.33 -15.92
N TRP A 39 -10.13 -16.19 -14.90
CA TRP A 39 -10.44 -17.60 -15.06
C TRP A 39 -11.90 -17.81 -15.54
N ILE A 40 -12.86 -17.13 -14.91
CA ILE A 40 -14.28 -17.20 -15.32
C ILE A 40 -14.43 -16.71 -16.77
N VAL A 41 -13.87 -15.54 -17.11
CA VAL A 41 -13.95 -14.97 -18.47
C VAL A 41 -13.42 -15.95 -19.50
N SER A 42 -12.27 -16.57 -19.22
CA SER A 42 -11.63 -17.51 -20.15
C SER A 42 -12.46 -18.75 -20.48
N GLN A 43 -13.42 -19.15 -19.63
CA GLN A 43 -14.31 -20.27 -19.88
C GLN A 43 -15.45 -19.94 -20.88
N PHE A 44 -15.71 -18.65 -21.14
CA PHE A 44 -16.84 -18.18 -21.96
C PHE A 44 -16.40 -17.27 -23.13
N MET A 45 -15.11 -17.22 -23.39
CA MET A 45 -14.56 -16.56 -24.57
C MET A 45 -14.76 -17.44 -25.82
N ASP A 46 -14.91 -16.78 -26.96
CA ASP A 46 -14.79 -17.39 -28.29
C ASP A 46 -13.53 -16.80 -28.94
N GLY A 47 -12.44 -17.57 -28.97
CA GLY A 47 -11.12 -17.05 -29.28
C GLY A 47 -10.70 -15.94 -28.30
N ASP A 48 -10.48 -14.73 -28.81
CA ASP A 48 -10.05 -13.57 -28.01
C ASP A 48 -11.17 -12.61 -27.65
N LEU A 49 -12.38 -12.93 -28.02
CA LEU A 49 -13.52 -12.05 -27.87
C LEU A 49 -14.48 -12.60 -26.81
N LEU A 50 -14.98 -11.70 -26.00
CA LEU A 50 -16.12 -12.00 -25.14
C LEU A 50 -17.39 -11.57 -25.89
N THR A 51 -18.14 -12.56 -26.36
CA THR A 51 -19.42 -12.34 -27.02
C THR A 51 -20.51 -11.94 -26.03
N ASP A 52 -21.60 -11.32 -26.52
CA ASP A 52 -22.75 -10.99 -25.66
C ASP A 52 -23.32 -12.23 -24.96
N SER A 53 -23.41 -13.37 -25.65
CA SER A 53 -23.83 -14.65 -25.06
C SER A 53 -22.86 -15.10 -23.96
N GLY A 54 -21.56 -14.99 -24.17
CA GLY A 54 -20.54 -15.31 -23.14
C GLY A 54 -20.70 -14.41 -21.93
N ARG A 55 -20.90 -13.11 -22.14
CA ARG A 55 -21.15 -12.13 -21.08
C ARG A 55 -22.41 -12.45 -20.27
N GLU A 56 -23.52 -12.79 -20.92
CA GLU A 56 -24.76 -13.18 -20.25
C GLU A 56 -24.56 -14.43 -19.37
N LYS A 57 -23.79 -15.42 -19.84
CA LYS A 57 -23.45 -16.61 -19.05
C LYS A 57 -22.62 -16.25 -17.80
N ILE A 58 -21.64 -15.36 -17.94
CA ILE A 58 -20.84 -14.86 -16.79
C ILE A 58 -21.74 -14.17 -15.78
N ILE A 59 -22.58 -13.24 -16.21
CA ILE A 59 -23.53 -12.51 -15.35
C ILE A 59 -24.44 -13.51 -14.61
N ASN A 60 -24.95 -14.51 -15.30
CA ASN A 60 -25.80 -15.54 -14.71
C ASN A 60 -25.06 -16.37 -13.65
N ILE A 61 -23.84 -16.81 -13.92
CA ILE A 61 -23.02 -17.55 -12.95
C ILE A 61 -22.75 -16.70 -11.70
N VAL A 62 -22.30 -15.46 -11.90
CA VAL A 62 -21.98 -14.55 -10.79
C VAL A 62 -23.22 -14.21 -9.97
N SER A 63 -24.36 -13.94 -10.62
CA SER A 63 -25.60 -13.64 -9.90
C SER A 63 -26.18 -14.84 -9.16
N THR A 64 -25.99 -16.05 -9.69
CA THR A 64 -26.55 -17.28 -9.13
C THR A 64 -25.70 -17.86 -8.02
N TYR A 65 -24.36 -17.85 -8.20
CA TYR A 65 -23.46 -18.63 -7.35
C TYR A 65 -22.54 -17.77 -6.45
N LEU A 66 -22.41 -16.46 -6.69
CA LEU A 66 -21.62 -15.57 -5.83
C LEU A 66 -22.56 -14.81 -4.88
N PRO A 67 -22.82 -15.34 -3.67
CA PRO A 67 -23.72 -14.69 -2.73
C PRO A 67 -23.10 -13.44 -2.12
N GLN A 68 -23.97 -12.56 -1.63
CA GLN A 68 -23.56 -11.45 -0.75
C GLN A 68 -23.69 -11.88 0.72
N LYS A 69 -23.02 -11.19 1.62
CA LYS A 69 -23.17 -11.45 3.08
C LYS A 69 -24.61 -11.35 3.56
N ALA A 70 -25.43 -10.52 2.91
CA ALA A 70 -26.86 -10.40 3.21
C ALA A 70 -27.65 -11.70 2.89
N ASP A 71 -27.18 -12.53 1.97
CA ASP A 71 -27.84 -13.76 1.54
C ASP A 71 -27.60 -14.93 2.49
N LYS A 72 -26.73 -14.78 3.49
CA LYS A 72 -26.33 -15.83 4.44
C LYS A 72 -27.52 -16.63 4.98
N ASN A 73 -28.51 -15.96 5.56
CA ASN A 73 -29.64 -16.66 6.18
C ASN A 73 -30.55 -17.32 5.14
N ILE A 74 -30.65 -16.78 3.93
CA ILE A 74 -31.40 -17.40 2.82
C ILE A 74 -30.73 -18.72 2.43
N ILE A 75 -29.40 -18.71 2.29
CA ILE A 75 -28.62 -19.90 1.93
C ILE A 75 -28.70 -20.94 3.05
N LEU A 76 -28.54 -20.54 4.31
CA LEU A 76 -28.65 -21.45 5.46
C LEU A 76 -30.08 -22.05 5.57
N ASN A 77 -31.12 -21.30 5.25
CA ASN A 77 -32.48 -21.85 5.22
C ASN A 77 -32.65 -22.87 4.10
N ARG A 78 -32.16 -22.61 2.88
CA ARG A 78 -32.20 -23.58 1.77
C ARG A 78 -31.46 -24.87 2.13
N LEU A 79 -30.27 -24.76 2.75
CA LEU A 79 -29.52 -25.92 3.24
C LEU A 79 -30.32 -26.70 4.31
N LYS A 80 -31.03 -26.02 5.21
CA LYS A 80 -31.87 -26.63 6.23
C LYS A 80 -33.05 -27.41 5.61
N GLU A 81 -33.59 -26.92 4.51
CA GLU A 81 -34.66 -27.61 3.70
C GLU A 81 -34.12 -28.79 2.88
N GLN A 82 -32.87 -29.20 3.14
CA GLN A 82 -32.16 -30.31 2.48
C GLN A 82 -31.86 -30.10 0.98
N GLU A 83 -31.82 -28.86 0.52
CA GLU A 83 -31.34 -28.55 -0.81
C GLU A 83 -29.82 -28.66 -0.91
N GLU A 84 -29.31 -29.11 -2.06
CA GLU A 84 -27.92 -28.91 -2.41
C GLU A 84 -27.74 -27.46 -2.91
N VAL A 85 -26.84 -26.71 -2.24
CA VAL A 85 -26.59 -25.33 -2.59
C VAL A 85 -25.18 -25.18 -3.14
N LYS A 86 -25.06 -24.63 -4.35
CA LYS A 86 -23.77 -24.29 -4.97
C LYS A 86 -23.44 -22.85 -4.68
N ILE A 87 -22.24 -22.60 -4.15
CA ILE A 87 -21.73 -21.25 -3.92
C ILE A 87 -20.29 -21.11 -4.41
N LEU A 88 -19.98 -19.93 -4.91
CA LEU A 88 -18.64 -19.49 -5.27
C LEU A 88 -18.07 -18.69 -4.11
N ASP A 89 -16.98 -19.17 -3.51
CA ASP A 89 -16.34 -18.52 -2.36
C ASP A 89 -14.84 -18.90 -2.28
N ASP A 90 -14.10 -18.28 -1.35
CA ASP A 90 -12.72 -18.61 -0.97
C ASP A 90 -12.72 -19.64 0.15
N PHE A 91 -12.72 -20.91 -0.19
CA PHE A 91 -12.77 -22.00 0.76
C PHE A 91 -11.39 -22.30 1.37
N ARG A 92 -11.37 -22.63 2.67
CA ARG A 92 -10.15 -23.02 3.40
C ARG A 92 -10.41 -24.18 4.33
N VAL A 93 -9.43 -25.04 4.49
CA VAL A 93 -9.51 -26.20 5.38
C VAL A 93 -8.47 -26.12 6.48
N ASN A 94 -8.91 -26.34 7.70
CA ASN A 94 -8.05 -26.50 8.86
C ASN A 94 -8.14 -27.94 9.37
N VAL A 95 -7.00 -28.51 9.78
CA VAL A 95 -6.95 -29.85 10.39
C VAL A 95 -7.09 -29.70 11.89
N ASN A 96 -8.12 -30.32 12.47
CA ASN A 96 -8.32 -30.39 13.91
C ASN A 96 -7.98 -31.79 14.40
N LEU A 97 -6.78 -31.95 14.97
CA LEU A 97 -6.30 -33.25 15.48
C LEU A 97 -7.03 -33.69 16.76
N ASP A 98 -7.51 -32.76 17.59
CA ASP A 98 -8.23 -33.10 18.83
C ASP A 98 -9.55 -33.82 18.52
N ASN A 99 -10.22 -33.43 17.43
CA ASN A 99 -11.49 -34.04 16.98
C ASN A 99 -11.30 -35.00 15.81
N ASN A 100 -10.08 -35.15 15.29
CA ASN A 100 -9.75 -35.95 14.11
C ASN A 100 -10.64 -35.56 12.90
N THR A 101 -10.78 -34.23 12.63
CA THR A 101 -11.65 -33.69 11.60
C THR A 101 -10.93 -32.67 10.71
N HIS A 102 -11.41 -32.55 9.48
CA HIS A 102 -11.10 -31.44 8.59
C HIS A 102 -12.21 -30.39 8.69
N GLU A 103 -11.90 -29.22 9.20
CA GLU A 103 -12.84 -28.12 9.38
C GLU A 103 -12.75 -27.16 8.20
N LEU A 104 -13.84 -27.08 7.42
CA LEU A 104 -13.95 -26.19 6.27
C LEU A 104 -14.45 -24.81 6.72
N SER A 105 -13.76 -23.77 6.27
CA SER A 105 -14.21 -22.38 6.39
C SER A 105 -14.93 -21.94 5.12
N ILE A 106 -16.10 -21.31 5.30
CA ILE A 106 -16.95 -20.73 4.25
C ILE A 106 -17.20 -19.27 4.60
N PRO A 107 -16.33 -18.36 4.13
CA PRO A 107 -16.30 -16.95 4.56
C PRO A 107 -17.62 -16.21 4.37
N VAL A 108 -18.30 -16.38 3.24
CA VAL A 108 -19.56 -15.70 2.97
C VAL A 108 -20.68 -16.08 3.92
N LEU A 109 -20.63 -17.30 4.48
CA LEU A 109 -21.60 -17.80 5.46
C LEU A 109 -21.16 -17.58 6.92
N ASP A 110 -19.96 -17.02 7.19
CA ASP A 110 -19.31 -16.97 8.51
C ASP A 110 -19.28 -18.35 9.21
N VAL A 111 -19.10 -19.41 8.44
CA VAL A 111 -19.00 -20.78 8.94
C VAL A 111 -17.54 -21.23 8.90
N ASN A 112 -16.97 -21.60 10.04
CA ASN A 112 -15.55 -21.99 10.16
C ASN A 112 -15.33 -23.48 10.53
N LYS A 113 -16.41 -24.24 10.70
CA LYS A 113 -16.40 -25.63 11.12
C LYS A 113 -17.36 -26.49 10.29
N ALA A 114 -17.48 -26.21 9.01
CA ALA A 114 -18.14 -27.10 8.07
C ALA A 114 -17.25 -28.33 7.83
N MET A 115 -17.83 -29.39 7.34
CA MET A 115 -17.14 -30.64 7.02
C MET A 115 -16.83 -30.71 5.53
N ILE A 116 -15.81 -31.47 5.18
CA ILE A 116 -15.39 -31.70 3.80
C ILE A 116 -14.98 -33.15 3.59
N GLN A 117 -15.27 -33.71 2.43
CA GLN A 117 -14.84 -35.07 2.08
C GLN A 117 -13.32 -35.08 1.83
N LYS A 118 -12.65 -36.13 2.34
CA LYS A 118 -11.20 -36.28 2.21
C LYS A 118 -10.74 -36.30 0.74
N GLY A 119 -11.49 -36.94 -0.17
CA GLY A 119 -11.15 -36.99 -1.59
C GLY A 119 -11.01 -35.58 -2.21
N ILE A 120 -11.88 -34.64 -1.82
CA ILE A 120 -11.78 -33.25 -2.31
C ILE A 120 -10.48 -32.59 -1.86
N ILE A 121 -10.02 -32.87 -0.62
CA ILE A 121 -8.77 -32.33 -0.10
C ILE A 121 -7.57 -32.94 -0.81
N ASP A 122 -7.60 -34.27 -1.02
CA ASP A 122 -6.50 -34.98 -1.69
C ASP A 122 -6.29 -34.50 -3.14
N GLU A 123 -7.40 -34.15 -3.84
CA GLU A 123 -7.38 -33.55 -5.17
C GLU A 123 -7.01 -32.06 -5.18
N ASN A 124 -7.23 -31.37 -4.05
CA ASN A 124 -7.04 -29.91 -3.94
C ASN A 124 -6.23 -29.55 -2.68
N PRO A 125 -4.95 -29.92 -2.59
CA PRO A 125 -4.14 -29.75 -1.37
C PRO A 125 -3.94 -28.30 -0.95
N MET A 126 -4.12 -27.34 -1.86
CA MET A 126 -4.05 -25.92 -1.57
C MET A 126 -5.15 -25.43 -0.62
N LEU A 127 -6.26 -26.16 -0.50
CA LEU A 127 -7.29 -25.90 0.52
C LEU A 127 -6.70 -25.90 1.95
N LEU A 128 -5.64 -26.71 2.19
CA LEU A 128 -4.95 -26.81 3.47
C LEU A 128 -3.89 -25.68 3.68
N LYS A 129 -3.52 -24.97 2.64
CA LYS A 129 -2.50 -23.90 2.68
C LYS A 129 -3.16 -22.52 2.67
N THR A 130 -3.27 -21.91 1.52
CA THR A 130 -3.80 -20.56 1.32
C THR A 130 -5.32 -20.50 1.20
N GLY A 131 -5.96 -21.64 0.93
CA GLY A 131 -7.35 -21.72 0.49
C GLY A 131 -7.46 -21.70 -1.03
N MET A 132 -8.67 -21.90 -1.54
CA MET A 132 -8.95 -21.92 -2.97
C MET A 132 -10.30 -21.31 -3.30
N TRP A 133 -10.32 -20.43 -4.28
CA TRP A 133 -11.55 -19.98 -4.91
C TRP A 133 -12.12 -21.09 -5.80
N GLY A 134 -13.42 -21.30 -5.70
CA GLY A 134 -14.09 -22.29 -6.53
C GLY A 134 -15.59 -22.39 -6.27
N LEU A 135 -16.24 -23.24 -7.03
CA LEU A 135 -17.65 -23.56 -6.87
C LEU A 135 -17.78 -24.78 -5.93
N GLY A 136 -18.19 -24.55 -4.68
CA GLY A 136 -18.46 -25.61 -3.71
C GLY A 136 -19.94 -26.00 -3.70
N THR A 137 -20.22 -27.30 -3.73
CA THR A 137 -21.56 -27.85 -3.52
C THR A 137 -21.70 -28.23 -2.05
N LEU A 138 -22.61 -27.55 -1.37
CA LEU A 138 -22.87 -27.70 0.05
C LEU A 138 -24.17 -28.47 0.30
N ARG A 139 -24.15 -29.35 1.32
CA ARG A 139 -25.30 -30.09 1.83
C ARG A 139 -25.36 -30.01 3.33
N TYR A 140 -26.55 -29.93 3.89
CA TYR A 140 -26.76 -29.98 5.33
C TYR A 140 -27.11 -31.40 5.78
N VAL A 141 -26.46 -31.87 6.84
CA VAL A 141 -26.74 -33.11 7.53
C VAL A 141 -27.34 -32.79 8.88
N PRO A 142 -28.63 -33.09 9.12
CA PRO A 142 -29.30 -32.84 10.39
C PRO A 142 -28.77 -33.78 11.49
N PRO A 143 -28.95 -33.42 12.77
CA PRO A 143 -28.62 -34.29 13.89
C PRO A 143 -29.42 -35.60 13.81
N ASN A 144 -28.79 -36.75 13.97
CA ASN A 144 -29.45 -38.05 14.02
C ASN A 144 -29.43 -38.70 15.43
N GLY A 145 -28.82 -38.02 16.42
CA GLY A 145 -28.78 -38.46 17.80
C GLY A 145 -27.69 -39.51 18.13
N GLU A 146 -27.23 -40.28 17.15
CA GLU A 146 -26.23 -41.33 17.32
C GLU A 146 -24.84 -40.84 16.87
N ASP A 147 -24.66 -40.60 15.58
CA ASP A 147 -23.37 -40.21 14.99
C ASP A 147 -23.20 -38.69 14.88
N VAL A 148 -24.28 -37.96 14.59
CA VAL A 148 -24.29 -36.51 14.39
C VAL A 148 -25.05 -35.86 15.55
N LYS A 149 -24.32 -35.35 16.54
CA LYS A 149 -24.91 -34.68 17.72
C LYS A 149 -25.42 -33.27 17.40
N LYS A 150 -24.81 -32.58 16.43
CA LYS A 150 -25.19 -31.24 15.96
C LYS A 150 -25.26 -31.24 14.44
N GLY A 151 -26.20 -30.50 13.87
CA GLY A 151 -26.29 -30.35 12.42
C GLY A 151 -24.97 -29.83 11.82
N GLN A 152 -24.59 -30.36 10.68
CA GLN A 152 -23.33 -30.08 10.02
C GLN A 152 -23.55 -29.69 8.56
N ILE A 153 -22.81 -28.71 8.07
CA ILE A 153 -22.71 -28.41 6.65
C ILE A 153 -21.52 -29.18 6.09
N TRP A 154 -21.74 -29.88 4.99
CA TRP A 154 -20.72 -30.65 4.27
C TRP A 154 -20.50 -30.08 2.89
N MET A 155 -19.24 -29.95 2.47
CA MET A 155 -18.87 -29.81 1.08
C MET A 155 -18.77 -31.21 0.47
N VAL A 156 -19.61 -31.46 -0.53
CA VAL A 156 -19.73 -32.77 -1.19
C VAL A 156 -19.13 -32.81 -2.59
N ASP A 157 -18.91 -31.63 -3.19
CA ASP A 157 -18.25 -31.46 -4.47
C ASP A 157 -17.56 -30.10 -4.54
N PHE A 158 -16.45 -30.00 -5.26
CA PHE A 158 -15.68 -28.75 -5.40
C PHE A 158 -15.05 -28.65 -6.78
N LYS A 159 -15.31 -27.57 -7.47
CA LYS A 159 -14.66 -27.21 -8.73
C LYS A 159 -13.78 -26.00 -8.52
N PRO A 160 -12.43 -26.14 -8.52
CA PRO A 160 -11.50 -25.00 -8.35
C PRO A 160 -11.55 -24.07 -9.56
N PHE A 161 -11.37 -22.77 -9.30
CA PHE A 161 -11.27 -21.71 -10.32
C PHE A 161 -9.84 -21.18 -10.40
N GLN A 162 -8.91 -22.08 -10.74
CA GLN A 162 -7.50 -21.74 -10.86
C GLN A 162 -6.73 -22.88 -11.54
N THR A 163 -5.59 -22.52 -12.11
CA THR A 163 -4.64 -23.45 -12.72
C THR A 163 -4.08 -24.41 -11.66
N PRO A 164 -4.06 -25.72 -11.90
CA PRO A 164 -3.57 -26.70 -10.92
C PRO A 164 -2.05 -26.70 -10.76
N GLY A 165 -1.30 -26.16 -11.71
CA GLY A 165 0.16 -26.07 -11.72
C GLY A 165 0.67 -25.51 -13.03
N VAL A 166 1.97 -25.25 -13.11
CA VAL A 166 2.64 -24.70 -14.28
C VAL A 166 3.84 -25.54 -14.67
N ASP A 167 4.10 -25.64 -15.97
CA ASP A 167 5.36 -26.14 -16.50
C ASP A 167 6.37 -24.97 -16.55
N LEU A 168 7.23 -24.92 -15.53
CA LEU A 168 8.18 -23.85 -15.37
C LEU A 168 9.26 -23.87 -16.44
N GLU A 169 9.68 -25.04 -16.91
CA GLU A 169 10.68 -25.17 -17.98
C GLU A 169 10.11 -24.67 -19.30
N TYR A 170 8.86 -24.99 -19.61
CA TYR A 170 8.19 -24.44 -20.77
C TYR A 170 8.08 -22.90 -20.68
N TYR A 171 7.76 -22.35 -19.50
CA TYR A 171 7.72 -20.90 -19.30
C TYR A 171 9.08 -20.24 -19.58
N LYS A 172 10.18 -20.81 -19.06
CA LYS A 172 11.54 -20.34 -19.29
C LYS A 172 11.95 -20.44 -20.76
N ASP A 173 11.63 -21.54 -21.42
CA ASP A 173 11.98 -21.74 -22.84
C ASP A 173 11.25 -20.75 -23.75
N CYS A 174 9.99 -20.49 -23.50
CA CYS A 174 9.21 -19.52 -24.28
C CYS A 174 9.75 -18.09 -24.10
N ARG A 175 10.31 -17.73 -22.92
CA ARG A 175 10.91 -16.42 -22.65
C ARG A 175 11.97 -16.05 -23.70
N LYS A 176 12.74 -16.99 -24.19
CA LYS A 176 13.85 -16.79 -25.16
C LYS A 176 13.39 -16.11 -26.47
N ASN A 177 12.10 -16.15 -26.76
CA ASN A 177 11.54 -15.58 -28.00
C ASN A 177 11.20 -14.09 -27.89
N PHE A 178 11.33 -13.50 -26.70
CA PHE A 178 11.01 -12.09 -26.45
C PHE A 178 12.27 -11.27 -26.27
N SER A 179 12.30 -10.06 -26.85
CA SER A 179 13.26 -9.05 -26.40
C SER A 179 12.97 -8.66 -24.95
N LEU A 180 13.93 -8.00 -24.30
CA LEU A 180 13.72 -7.57 -22.90
C LEU A 180 12.56 -6.58 -22.78
N ASP A 181 12.45 -5.61 -23.68
CA ASP A 181 11.36 -4.63 -23.68
C ASP A 181 10.00 -5.30 -23.88
N GLU A 182 9.89 -6.23 -24.84
CA GLU A 182 8.67 -7.01 -25.07
C GLU A 182 8.27 -7.81 -23.83
N TRP A 183 9.27 -8.37 -23.15
CA TRP A 183 9.02 -9.14 -21.92
C TRP A 183 8.58 -8.28 -20.77
N ILE A 184 9.24 -7.13 -20.56
CA ILE A 184 8.83 -6.13 -19.56
C ILE A 184 7.37 -5.69 -19.81
N ASP A 185 7.01 -5.40 -21.06
CA ASP A 185 5.66 -5.01 -21.43
C ASP A 185 4.62 -6.10 -21.13
N LEU A 186 4.95 -7.35 -21.43
CA LEU A 186 4.12 -8.51 -21.12
C LEU A 186 3.93 -8.66 -19.60
N LEU A 187 4.98 -8.53 -18.80
CA LEU A 187 4.91 -8.62 -17.34
C LEU A 187 4.10 -7.46 -16.74
N VAL A 188 4.31 -6.23 -17.20
CA VAL A 188 3.55 -5.05 -16.74
C VAL A 188 2.07 -5.21 -17.08
N SER A 189 1.75 -5.69 -18.28
CA SER A 189 0.37 -6.00 -18.65
C SER A 189 -0.21 -7.13 -17.79
N SER A 190 0.58 -8.16 -17.46
CA SER A 190 0.16 -9.23 -16.55
C SER A 190 -0.17 -8.71 -15.15
N CYS A 191 0.51 -7.66 -14.73
CA CYS A 191 0.20 -6.91 -13.50
C CYS A 191 -1.02 -5.96 -13.63
N GLN A 192 -1.80 -6.02 -14.69
CA GLN A 192 -2.98 -5.20 -14.97
C GLN A 192 -2.67 -3.74 -15.34
N PHE A 193 -1.41 -3.35 -15.53
CA PHE A 193 -1.03 -1.98 -15.90
C PHE A 193 -0.76 -1.87 -17.39
N ASN A 194 -1.20 -0.76 -17.97
CA ASN A 194 -0.98 -0.49 -19.39
C ASN A 194 0.50 -0.10 -19.64
N PRO A 195 1.29 -0.91 -20.38
CA PRO A 195 2.70 -0.61 -20.59
C PRO A 195 2.94 0.67 -21.41
N ASP A 196 1.97 1.14 -22.21
CA ASP A 196 2.14 2.32 -23.07
C ASP A 196 2.12 3.65 -22.33
N VAL A 197 1.52 3.68 -21.14
CA VAL A 197 1.41 4.93 -20.35
C VAL A 197 2.49 5.05 -19.28
N HIS A 198 3.40 4.08 -19.21
CA HIS A 198 4.49 4.07 -18.25
C HIS A 198 5.86 4.11 -18.94
N THR A 199 6.76 4.95 -18.45
CA THR A 199 8.16 4.96 -18.87
C THR A 199 8.88 3.69 -18.41
N LEU A 200 10.03 3.35 -18.98
CA LEU A 200 10.81 2.18 -18.57
C LEU A 200 11.12 2.18 -17.06
N PRO A 201 11.60 3.28 -16.46
CA PRO A 201 11.79 3.34 -15.01
C PRO A 201 10.50 3.08 -14.20
N GLN A 202 9.36 3.57 -14.64
CA GLN A 202 8.08 3.30 -13.99
C GLN A 202 7.64 1.84 -14.14
N LYS A 203 7.89 1.20 -15.30
CA LYS A 203 7.68 -0.23 -15.50
C LYS A 203 8.55 -1.04 -14.55
N MET A 204 9.83 -0.68 -14.41
CA MET A 204 10.75 -1.34 -13.48
C MET A 204 10.29 -1.17 -12.02
N LEU A 205 9.77 0.00 -11.64
CA LEU A 205 9.21 0.25 -10.32
C LEU A 205 7.94 -0.60 -10.07
N LEU A 206 7.06 -0.76 -11.07
CA LEU A 206 5.92 -1.68 -11.00
C LEU A 206 6.37 -3.12 -10.79
N LEU A 207 7.40 -3.57 -11.54
CA LEU A 207 7.94 -4.93 -11.39
C LEU A 207 8.66 -5.12 -10.05
N SER A 208 9.22 -4.07 -9.47
CA SER A 208 9.81 -4.13 -8.12
C SER A 208 8.78 -4.51 -7.04
N ARG A 209 7.49 -4.18 -7.22
CA ARG A 209 6.42 -4.64 -6.33
C ARG A 209 6.27 -6.16 -6.33
N VAL A 210 6.54 -6.79 -7.48
CA VAL A 210 6.38 -8.23 -7.69
C VAL A 210 7.54 -9.04 -7.09
N ILE A 211 8.69 -8.40 -6.78
CA ILE A 211 9.87 -9.08 -6.24
C ILE A 211 9.53 -9.91 -5.00
N ALA A 212 8.74 -9.38 -4.07
CA ALA A 212 8.38 -10.11 -2.86
C ALA A 212 7.53 -11.38 -3.15
N LEU A 213 6.82 -11.41 -4.30
CA LEU A 213 6.05 -12.56 -4.74
C LEU A 213 6.93 -13.67 -5.32
N VAL A 214 8.08 -13.33 -5.92
CA VAL A 214 8.98 -14.28 -6.60
C VAL A 214 10.23 -14.63 -5.79
N GLN A 215 10.57 -13.81 -4.79
CA GLN A 215 11.79 -13.98 -4.00
C GLN A 215 11.50 -14.27 -2.54
N PRO A 216 11.93 -15.42 -2.00
CA PRO A 216 11.76 -15.76 -0.60
C PRO A 216 12.34 -14.69 0.34
N ARG A 217 11.59 -14.36 1.38
CA ARG A 217 12.01 -13.43 2.44
C ARG A 217 12.47 -12.07 1.94
N ALA A 218 11.98 -11.61 0.78
CA ALA A 218 12.20 -10.24 0.35
C ALA A 218 11.34 -9.30 1.22
N ASN A 219 12.02 -8.38 1.95
CA ASN A 219 11.38 -7.42 2.84
C ASN A 219 11.46 -6.05 2.18
N VAL A 220 10.35 -5.51 1.72
CA VAL A 220 10.34 -4.24 0.99
C VAL A 220 9.31 -3.27 1.55
N ALA A 221 9.59 -1.99 1.43
CA ALA A 221 8.66 -0.92 1.78
C ALA A 221 8.34 -0.10 0.53
N GLU A 222 7.08 0.17 0.28
CA GLU A 222 6.68 1.15 -0.72
C GLU A 222 6.02 2.34 -0.04
N LEU A 223 6.65 3.50 -0.19
CA LEU A 223 6.12 4.77 0.29
C LEU A 223 5.69 5.59 -0.93
N ALA A 224 4.43 5.98 -0.97
CA ALA A 224 3.87 6.63 -2.14
C ALA A 224 2.63 7.46 -1.77
N PRO A 225 2.26 8.45 -2.59
CA PRO A 225 0.98 9.14 -2.43
C PRO A 225 -0.20 8.19 -2.65
N LYS A 226 -1.39 8.63 -2.26
CA LYS A 226 -2.63 7.88 -2.47
C LYS A 226 -2.96 7.73 -3.96
N GLY A 227 -3.53 6.59 -4.34
CA GLY A 227 -4.07 6.37 -5.69
C GLY A 227 -3.03 5.95 -6.74
N THR A 228 -1.88 5.39 -6.34
CA THR A 228 -0.84 4.85 -7.22
C THR A 228 -0.94 3.33 -7.46
N GLY A 229 -1.97 2.67 -6.91
CA GLY A 229 -2.21 1.24 -7.11
C GLY A 229 -1.30 0.30 -6.33
N LYS A 230 -0.74 0.73 -5.19
CA LYS A 230 0.14 -0.09 -4.35
C LYS A 230 -0.48 -1.43 -3.94
N SER A 231 -1.60 -1.38 -3.26
CA SER A 231 -2.29 -2.56 -2.72
C SER A 231 -2.88 -3.44 -3.82
N PHE A 232 -3.30 -2.81 -4.94
CA PHE A 232 -3.97 -3.48 -6.04
C PHE A 232 -3.19 -4.68 -6.59
N VAL A 233 -1.86 -4.56 -6.70
CA VAL A 233 -0.98 -5.63 -7.18
C VAL A 233 -1.11 -6.87 -6.31
N PHE A 234 -1.04 -6.70 -5.00
CA PHE A 234 -1.05 -7.81 -4.04
C PHE A 234 -2.43 -8.42 -3.85
N ASP A 235 -3.49 -7.62 -3.95
CA ASP A 235 -4.88 -8.10 -3.82
C ASP A 235 -5.33 -8.90 -5.05
N ASN A 236 -4.73 -8.67 -6.23
CA ASN A 236 -5.31 -9.12 -7.49
C ASN A 236 -4.42 -10.05 -8.33
N ILE A 237 -3.09 -10.05 -8.14
CA ILE A 237 -2.18 -10.81 -9.00
C ILE A 237 -1.91 -12.20 -8.46
N SER A 238 -1.84 -12.37 -7.14
CA SER A 238 -1.44 -13.65 -6.56
C SER A 238 -2.31 -14.06 -5.38
N ARG A 239 -2.75 -15.32 -5.41
CA ARG A 239 -3.41 -15.98 -4.28
C ARG A 239 -2.48 -16.23 -3.09
N TYR A 240 -1.19 -16.14 -3.31
CA TYR A 240 -0.16 -16.38 -2.30
C TYR A 240 0.22 -15.12 -1.51
N ALA A 241 -0.45 -14.00 -1.77
CA ALA A 241 -0.31 -12.77 -1.00
C ALA A 241 -1.44 -12.63 0.02
N ALA A 242 -1.11 -12.21 1.23
CA ALA A 242 -2.09 -11.83 2.25
C ALA A 242 -1.95 -10.34 2.56
N VAL A 243 -2.99 -9.57 2.29
CA VAL A 243 -3.02 -8.13 2.59
C VAL A 243 -3.83 -7.88 3.85
N ILE A 244 -3.22 -7.17 4.81
CA ILE A 244 -3.89 -6.76 6.06
C ILE A 244 -3.71 -5.27 6.30
N PRO A 245 -4.74 -4.56 6.81
CA PRO A 245 -4.61 -3.18 7.20
C PRO A 245 -3.75 -3.03 8.46
N GLY A 246 -2.90 -1.99 8.52
CA GLY A 246 -1.99 -1.73 9.65
C GLY A 246 -2.67 -1.68 11.02
N GLY A 247 -3.88 -1.12 11.09
CA GLY A 247 -4.66 -1.06 12.34
C GLY A 247 -5.12 -2.43 12.92
N LYS A 248 -4.94 -3.52 12.16
CA LYS A 248 -5.25 -4.91 12.60
C LYS A 248 -4.01 -5.77 12.86
N LEU A 249 -2.84 -5.16 12.95
CA LEU A 249 -1.59 -5.87 13.17
C LEU A 249 -1.54 -6.49 14.56
N SER A 250 -1.40 -7.81 14.65
CA SER A 250 -1.25 -8.53 15.92
C SER A 250 -0.36 -9.77 15.77
N ALA A 251 0.36 -10.16 16.83
CA ALA A 251 1.24 -11.32 16.78
C ALA A 251 0.49 -12.64 16.47
N PRO A 252 -0.72 -12.90 17.04
CA PRO A 252 -1.51 -14.08 16.67
C PRO A 252 -1.93 -14.10 15.19
N ALA A 253 -2.26 -12.93 14.60
CA ALA A 253 -2.62 -12.84 13.19
C ALA A 253 -1.42 -13.13 12.28
N LEU A 254 -0.24 -12.62 12.64
CA LEU A 254 0.96 -12.78 11.83
C LEU A 254 1.56 -14.18 11.91
N PHE A 255 1.66 -14.78 13.12
CA PHE A 255 2.49 -15.96 13.35
C PHE A 255 1.69 -17.19 13.78
N TYR A 256 1.07 -17.15 14.94
CA TYR A 256 0.33 -18.28 15.50
C TYR A 256 -0.71 -17.84 16.52
N ASN A 257 -1.94 -18.28 16.35
CA ASN A 257 -3.02 -18.06 17.29
C ASN A 257 -3.15 -19.25 18.25
N SER A 258 -2.73 -19.07 19.51
CA SER A 258 -2.79 -20.11 20.53
C SER A 258 -4.21 -20.50 20.95
N GLY A 259 -5.16 -19.55 20.89
CA GLY A 259 -6.56 -19.81 21.25
C GLY A 259 -7.29 -20.71 20.26
N SER A 260 -7.04 -20.51 18.96
CA SER A 260 -7.60 -21.34 17.88
C SER A 260 -6.68 -22.46 17.40
N LYS A 261 -5.44 -22.53 17.90
CA LYS A 261 -4.37 -23.43 17.45
C LYS A 261 -4.09 -23.33 15.95
N GLN A 262 -4.27 -22.14 15.36
CA GLN A 262 -4.12 -21.92 13.93
C GLN A 262 -2.83 -21.16 13.59
N MET A 263 -2.22 -21.53 12.47
CA MET A 263 -1.10 -20.80 11.89
C MET A 263 -1.57 -19.40 11.44
N GLY A 264 -0.74 -18.40 11.71
CA GLY A 264 -0.92 -17.04 11.22
C GLY A 264 -0.60 -16.89 9.73
N LEU A 265 -0.39 -15.65 9.28
CA LEU A 265 -0.20 -15.36 7.86
C LEU A 265 1.18 -15.77 7.35
N PHE A 266 2.27 -15.48 8.06
CA PHE A 266 3.63 -15.80 7.61
C PHE A 266 3.87 -17.28 7.28
N PRO A 267 3.38 -18.25 8.06
CA PRO A 267 3.55 -19.67 7.71
C PRO A 267 2.66 -20.16 6.55
N ARG A 268 1.71 -19.36 6.09
CA ARG A 268 0.67 -19.78 5.12
C ARG A 268 0.82 -19.17 3.75
N TYR A 269 1.39 -17.97 3.66
CA TYR A 269 1.47 -17.20 2.44
C TYR A 269 2.92 -16.97 2.02
N ASP A 270 3.14 -16.72 0.73
CA ASP A 270 4.44 -16.34 0.20
C ASP A 270 4.81 -14.91 0.56
N VAL A 271 3.81 -14.05 0.72
CA VAL A 271 3.98 -12.64 1.04
C VAL A 271 2.91 -12.18 2.02
N VAL A 272 3.36 -11.48 3.06
CA VAL A 272 2.48 -10.76 3.98
C VAL A 272 2.64 -9.27 3.73
N VAL A 273 1.56 -8.64 3.34
CA VAL A 273 1.49 -7.20 3.03
C VAL A 273 0.76 -6.48 4.15
N VAL A 274 1.40 -5.51 4.75
CA VAL A 274 0.75 -4.59 5.70
C VAL A 274 0.47 -3.29 4.99
N ASP A 275 -0.79 -3.04 4.71
CA ASP A 275 -1.24 -1.82 4.03
C ASP A 275 -1.61 -0.73 5.06
N GLU A 276 -1.51 0.52 4.64
CA GLU A 276 -1.78 1.69 5.49
C GLU A 276 -1.01 1.63 6.81
N VAL A 277 0.31 1.38 6.74
CA VAL A 277 1.16 1.24 7.94
C VAL A 277 1.14 2.46 8.86
N GLN A 278 0.76 3.63 8.36
CA GLN A 278 0.54 4.84 9.18
C GLN A 278 -0.60 4.66 10.21
N LYS A 279 -1.44 3.64 10.07
CA LYS A 279 -2.52 3.29 11.02
C LYS A 279 -2.10 2.28 12.10
N ILE A 280 -0.84 1.89 12.17
CA ILE A 280 -0.34 0.98 13.22
C ILE A 280 -0.33 1.72 14.55
N HIS A 281 -1.07 1.19 15.53
CA HIS A 281 -1.10 1.70 16.89
C HIS A 281 -0.05 1.01 17.76
N THR A 282 0.93 1.76 18.23
CA THR A 282 2.10 1.24 18.96
C THR A 282 1.70 0.49 20.24
N ASP A 283 0.67 0.96 20.94
CA ASP A 283 0.22 0.37 22.23
C ASP A 283 -0.37 -1.03 22.08
N THR A 284 -0.97 -1.32 20.92
CA THR A 284 -1.61 -2.62 20.62
C THR A 284 -0.74 -3.54 19.77
N ALA A 285 0.26 -3.01 19.07
CA ALA A 285 1.11 -3.74 18.14
C ALA A 285 2.51 -4.08 18.69
N GLY A 286 2.85 -3.73 19.94
CA GLY A 286 4.20 -3.87 20.48
C GLY A 286 4.76 -5.31 20.41
N GLU A 287 3.97 -6.32 20.78
CA GLU A 287 4.35 -7.72 20.65
C GLU A 287 4.49 -8.16 19.19
N ALA A 288 3.58 -7.71 18.33
CA ALA A 288 3.65 -7.99 16.88
C ALA A 288 4.92 -7.40 16.26
N MET A 289 5.29 -6.15 16.63
CA MET A 289 6.49 -5.49 16.13
C MET A 289 7.78 -6.16 16.63
N ALA A 290 7.83 -6.62 17.88
CA ALA A 290 8.97 -7.38 18.39
C ALA A 290 9.14 -8.72 17.66
N GLY A 291 8.05 -9.46 17.47
CA GLY A 291 8.02 -10.69 16.68
C GLY A 291 8.41 -10.46 15.23
N LEU A 292 7.94 -9.36 14.62
CA LEU A 292 8.25 -8.99 13.25
C LEU A 292 9.74 -8.67 13.08
N LYS A 293 10.35 -7.89 13.97
CA LYS A 293 11.80 -7.62 13.92
C LYS A 293 12.64 -8.91 13.96
N MET A 294 12.27 -9.88 14.81
CA MET A 294 12.94 -11.18 14.86
C MET A 294 12.76 -11.96 13.55
N TYR A 295 11.53 -11.96 13.01
CA TYR A 295 11.20 -12.64 11.77
C TYR A 295 11.96 -12.07 10.57
N LEU A 296 11.98 -10.76 10.40
CA LEU A 296 12.65 -10.09 9.27
C LEU A 296 14.15 -10.40 9.24
N GLU A 297 14.80 -10.56 10.40
CA GLU A 297 16.21 -10.93 10.47
C GLU A 297 16.44 -12.39 10.07
N SER A 298 15.70 -13.33 10.71
CA SER A 298 16.07 -14.75 10.69
C SER A 298 15.09 -15.65 9.92
N GLY A 299 13.88 -15.18 9.57
CA GLY A 299 12.78 -16.02 9.08
C GLY A 299 12.16 -16.89 10.18
N ARG A 300 12.52 -16.67 11.44
CA ARG A 300 12.03 -17.43 12.60
C ARG A 300 11.03 -16.60 13.38
N TYR A 301 10.05 -17.27 13.94
CA TYR A 301 9.07 -16.66 14.83
C TYR A 301 8.80 -17.57 16.03
N ARG A 302 8.46 -16.99 17.18
CA ARG A 302 8.11 -17.73 18.39
C ARG A 302 6.62 -18.09 18.37
N ARG A 303 6.30 -19.35 18.61
CA ARG A 303 4.93 -19.77 18.90
C ARG A 303 4.62 -19.52 20.38
N ALA A 304 3.34 -19.38 20.72
CA ALA A 304 2.92 -19.21 22.11
C ALA A 304 3.29 -20.40 23.01
N THR A 305 3.52 -21.59 22.45
CA THR A 305 4.04 -22.79 23.13
C THR A 305 5.51 -22.67 23.53
N GLY A 306 6.21 -21.61 23.10
CA GLY A 306 7.65 -21.43 23.33
C GLY A 306 8.53 -21.95 22.19
N ASP A 307 7.99 -22.80 21.31
CA ASP A 307 8.71 -23.38 20.18
C ASP A 307 8.96 -22.35 19.09
N MET A 308 10.01 -22.59 18.28
CA MET A 308 10.35 -21.77 17.12
C MET A 308 9.72 -22.34 15.85
N GLY A 309 9.05 -21.48 15.09
CA GLY A 309 8.63 -21.76 13.73
C GLY A 309 9.54 -21.04 12.71
N THR A 310 9.50 -21.48 11.47
CA THR A 310 10.18 -20.84 10.33
C THR A 310 9.21 -20.59 9.21
N SER A 311 9.50 -19.58 8.39
CA SER A 311 8.76 -19.29 7.17
C SER A 311 9.67 -18.58 6.15
N GLU A 312 9.36 -18.76 4.87
CA GLU A 312 10.04 -18.11 3.74
C GLU A 312 9.22 -16.96 3.16
N ALA A 313 8.15 -16.54 3.84
CA ALA A 313 7.31 -15.44 3.36
C ALA A 313 8.09 -14.12 3.31
N GLY A 314 7.89 -13.36 2.24
CA GLY A 314 8.32 -11.98 2.13
C GLY A 314 7.43 -11.05 2.97
N PHE A 315 7.96 -9.89 3.32
CA PHE A 315 7.23 -8.85 4.00
C PHE A 315 7.15 -7.60 3.14
N VAL A 316 5.95 -7.07 2.96
CA VAL A 316 5.73 -5.83 2.24
C VAL A 316 5.02 -4.82 3.13
N MET A 317 5.57 -3.62 3.19
CA MET A 317 5.03 -2.51 3.94
C MET A 317 4.57 -1.42 2.97
N LEU A 318 3.28 -1.08 2.98
CA LEU A 318 2.71 -0.04 2.13
C LEU A 318 2.30 1.17 2.98
N GLY A 319 2.92 2.31 2.71
CA GLY A 319 2.65 3.56 3.41
C GLY A 319 2.20 4.67 2.47
N ASN A 320 1.31 5.53 2.97
CA ASN A 320 1.01 6.79 2.32
C ASN A 320 1.91 7.87 2.91
N ILE A 321 2.54 8.65 2.05
CA ILE A 321 3.37 9.79 2.41
C ILE A 321 2.86 11.05 1.73
N SER A 322 3.21 12.18 2.32
CA SER A 322 2.95 13.50 1.76
C SER A 322 4.02 13.85 0.72
N ILE A 323 3.58 14.37 -0.42
CA ILE A 323 4.48 14.77 -1.51
C ILE A 323 4.34 16.26 -1.82
N GLY A 324 5.46 16.91 -2.17
CA GLY A 324 5.50 18.27 -2.65
C GLY A 324 4.96 18.44 -4.09
N THR A 325 4.94 19.66 -4.56
CA THR A 325 4.58 20.02 -5.96
C THR A 325 5.56 19.45 -6.97
N ASP A 326 6.83 19.31 -6.58
CA ASP A 326 7.90 18.63 -7.31
C ASP A 326 7.75 17.10 -7.33
N ARG A 327 6.69 16.57 -6.69
CA ARG A 327 6.40 15.15 -6.52
C ARG A 327 7.46 14.38 -5.73
N ARG A 328 8.26 15.06 -4.92
CA ARG A 328 9.18 14.44 -3.96
C ARG A 328 8.53 14.35 -2.57
N PRO A 329 8.95 13.41 -1.72
CA PRO A 329 8.48 13.34 -0.35
C PRO A 329 8.75 14.65 0.41
N LEU A 330 7.75 15.20 1.09
CA LEU A 330 7.89 16.45 1.85
C LEU A 330 8.96 16.36 2.97
N TYR A 331 9.19 15.17 3.49
CA TYR A 331 10.15 14.90 4.55
C TYR A 331 11.43 14.22 4.06
N GLU A 332 11.73 14.32 2.77
CA GLU A 332 12.91 13.66 2.18
C GLU A 332 14.22 14.00 2.91
N THR A 333 14.43 15.26 3.22
CA THR A 333 15.64 15.73 3.94
C THR A 333 15.72 15.24 5.38
N ASN A 334 14.59 15.10 6.07
CA ASN A 334 14.50 14.74 7.49
C ASN A 334 14.20 13.26 7.74
N GLY A 335 13.98 12.49 6.68
CA GLY A 335 13.62 11.09 6.71
C GLY A 335 12.13 10.86 6.48
N ILE A 336 11.81 10.12 5.40
CA ILE A 336 10.42 9.81 5.02
C ILE A 336 9.72 8.89 6.03
N PHE A 337 10.47 8.11 6.81
CA PHE A 337 9.94 7.29 7.89
C PHE A 337 9.40 8.10 9.07
N LYS A 338 9.74 9.39 9.18
CA LYS A 338 9.20 10.26 10.23
C LYS A 338 7.69 10.51 10.12
N GLU A 339 7.10 10.30 8.97
CA GLU A 339 5.65 10.29 8.81
C GLU A 339 4.97 9.02 9.34
N LEU A 340 5.75 7.98 9.63
CA LEU A 340 5.24 6.68 10.07
C LEU A 340 5.21 6.59 11.61
N PRO A 341 4.45 5.64 12.18
CA PRO A 341 4.44 5.39 13.62
C PRO A 341 5.83 5.14 14.21
N PRO A 342 6.12 5.57 15.45
CA PRO A 342 7.44 5.48 16.07
C PRO A 342 8.08 4.08 16.03
N ALA A 343 7.29 3.01 16.16
CA ALA A 343 7.80 1.64 16.09
C ALA A 343 8.41 1.27 14.73
N LEU A 344 8.03 1.96 13.66
CA LEU A 344 8.59 1.78 12.32
C LEU A 344 9.80 2.69 12.06
N GLN A 345 10.04 3.68 12.92
CA GLN A 345 11.18 4.61 12.83
C GLN A 345 12.43 4.07 13.52
N GLU A 346 12.34 2.95 14.26
CA GLU A 346 13.50 2.35 14.90
C GLU A 346 14.51 1.89 13.84
N SER A 347 15.79 2.34 13.97
CA SER A 347 16.88 1.95 13.06
C SER A 347 17.00 0.43 12.92
N ALA A 348 16.84 -0.31 14.02
CA ALA A 348 16.84 -1.76 14.03
C ALA A 348 15.72 -2.39 13.18
N PHE A 349 14.56 -1.74 13.01
CA PHE A 349 13.51 -2.20 12.10
C PHE A 349 13.84 -1.82 10.64
N VAL A 350 14.21 -0.56 10.40
CA VAL A 350 14.49 -0.04 9.06
C VAL A 350 15.64 -0.80 8.39
N ASP A 351 16.69 -1.13 9.14
CA ASP A 351 17.86 -1.87 8.62
C ASP A 351 17.51 -3.30 8.14
N ARG A 352 16.39 -3.88 8.59
CA ARG A 352 15.89 -5.20 8.16
C ARG A 352 15.01 -5.14 6.89
N ILE A 353 14.67 -3.95 6.44
CA ILE A 353 14.05 -3.73 5.14
C ILE A 353 15.15 -3.84 4.07
N HIS A 354 14.96 -4.69 3.07
CA HIS A 354 15.95 -4.88 2.03
C HIS A 354 15.97 -3.73 1.04
N GLY A 355 14.80 -3.14 0.75
CA GLY A 355 14.70 -2.01 -0.17
C GLY A 355 13.46 -1.17 0.03
N ILE A 356 13.57 0.11 -0.28
CA ILE A 356 12.44 1.04 -0.36
C ILE A 356 12.15 1.32 -1.82
N LEU A 357 10.87 1.14 -2.20
CA LEU A 357 10.35 1.50 -3.51
C LEU A 357 9.91 2.96 -3.47
N GLU A 358 10.40 3.72 -4.43
CA GLU A 358 10.13 5.15 -4.58
C GLU A 358 8.77 5.38 -5.26
N GLY A 359 7.71 4.93 -4.61
CA GLY A 359 6.35 4.95 -5.16
C GLY A 359 5.80 6.34 -5.48
N TRP A 360 6.48 7.41 -5.04
CA TRP A 360 6.15 8.80 -5.38
C TRP A 360 6.43 9.13 -6.85
N PHE A 361 7.25 8.36 -7.56
CA PHE A 361 7.43 8.48 -9.01
C PHE A 361 6.31 7.82 -9.83
N MET A 362 5.43 7.06 -9.19
CA MET A 362 4.29 6.47 -9.87
C MET A 362 3.18 7.51 -10.08
N PRO A 363 2.61 7.60 -11.29
CA PRO A 363 1.47 8.47 -11.54
C PRO A 363 0.23 7.94 -10.80
N ARG A 364 -0.73 8.83 -10.53
CA ARG A 364 -2.05 8.42 -10.06
C ARG A 364 -2.75 7.58 -11.13
N ILE A 365 -3.51 6.58 -10.67
CA ILE A 365 -4.34 5.77 -11.56
C ILE A 365 -5.37 6.65 -12.27
N THR A 366 -5.42 6.53 -13.59
CA THR A 366 -6.38 7.18 -14.48
C THR A 366 -7.15 6.11 -15.26
N LYS A 367 -8.15 6.53 -16.05
CA LYS A 367 -8.89 5.61 -16.93
C LYS A 367 -8.01 4.89 -17.98
N ASN A 368 -6.82 5.39 -18.27
CA ASN A 368 -5.88 4.81 -19.23
C ASN A 368 -4.83 3.89 -18.57
N THR A 369 -4.76 3.87 -17.24
CA THR A 369 -3.79 3.07 -16.47
C THR A 369 -4.04 1.57 -16.54
N PRO A 370 -5.31 1.05 -16.47
CA PRO A 370 -5.56 -0.37 -16.61
C PRO A 370 -5.15 -0.89 -17.98
N SER A 371 -4.56 -2.09 -18.01
CA SER A 371 -4.19 -2.73 -19.26
C SER A 371 -5.41 -3.15 -20.07
N CYS A 372 -5.35 -2.88 -21.37
CA CYS A 372 -6.26 -3.45 -22.38
C CYS A 372 -5.51 -4.35 -23.38
N SER A 373 -4.28 -4.70 -23.05
CA SER A 373 -3.37 -5.52 -23.85
C SER A 373 -3.35 -6.97 -23.34
N LEU A 374 -2.70 -7.87 -24.09
CA LEU A 374 -2.46 -9.24 -23.63
C LEU A 374 -1.51 -9.27 -22.44
N GLY A 375 -1.81 -10.12 -21.47
CA GLY A 375 -0.96 -10.45 -20.33
C GLY A 375 -1.23 -11.88 -19.88
N PHE A 376 -0.36 -12.46 -19.07
CA PHE A 376 -0.61 -13.76 -18.46
C PHE A 376 -1.88 -13.72 -17.61
N LYS A 377 -2.68 -14.79 -17.66
CA LYS A 377 -3.78 -14.96 -16.71
C LYS A 377 -3.26 -14.92 -15.29
N GLY A 378 -3.97 -14.25 -14.38
CA GLY A 378 -3.51 -14.04 -13.01
C GLY A 378 -3.28 -15.32 -12.24
N ASP A 379 -4.09 -16.35 -12.45
CA ASP A 379 -3.92 -17.67 -11.83
C ASP A 379 -2.62 -18.35 -12.32
N PHE A 380 -2.37 -18.35 -13.62
CA PHE A 380 -1.14 -18.90 -14.20
C PHE A 380 0.09 -18.10 -13.73
N PHE A 381 0.04 -16.77 -13.80
CA PHE A 381 1.17 -15.93 -13.39
C PHE A 381 1.48 -16.07 -11.90
N SER A 382 0.46 -16.20 -11.06
CA SER A 382 0.60 -16.49 -9.64
C SER A 382 1.37 -17.79 -9.37
N GLU A 383 1.06 -18.87 -10.12
CA GLU A 383 1.76 -20.14 -10.02
C GLU A 383 3.22 -20.04 -10.48
N VAL A 384 3.48 -19.36 -11.61
CA VAL A 384 4.85 -19.12 -12.09
C VAL A 384 5.67 -18.42 -11.01
N LEU A 385 5.14 -17.34 -10.40
CA LEU A 385 5.83 -16.61 -9.35
C LEU A 385 6.10 -17.50 -8.12
N HIS A 386 5.13 -18.35 -7.74
CA HIS A 386 5.26 -19.27 -6.63
C HIS A 386 6.34 -20.33 -6.87
N GLU A 387 6.33 -20.97 -8.03
CA GLU A 387 7.32 -22.02 -8.38
C GLU A 387 8.75 -21.46 -8.50
N LEU A 388 8.92 -20.27 -9.10
CA LEU A 388 10.21 -19.59 -9.18
C LEU A 388 10.84 -19.30 -7.81
N ARG A 389 10.05 -19.22 -6.75
CA ARG A 389 10.57 -18.99 -5.38
C ARG A 389 11.50 -20.12 -4.95
N GLY A 390 11.11 -21.35 -5.25
CA GLY A 390 11.84 -22.57 -4.82
C GLY A 390 13.07 -22.91 -5.69
N ASP A 391 13.23 -22.25 -6.81
CA ASP A 391 14.31 -22.56 -7.76
C ASP A 391 15.64 -21.92 -7.33
N LEU A 392 16.62 -22.75 -6.97
CA LEU A 392 17.89 -22.33 -6.40
C LEU A 392 18.93 -21.91 -7.45
N GLN A 393 18.73 -22.17 -8.74
CA GLN A 393 19.70 -21.83 -9.78
C GLN A 393 20.01 -20.32 -9.83
N TYR A 394 19.05 -19.48 -9.47
CA TYR A 394 19.21 -18.02 -9.46
C TYR A 394 20.11 -17.54 -8.31
N ALA A 395 20.01 -18.17 -7.14
CA ALA A 395 20.90 -17.90 -6.01
C ALA A 395 22.35 -18.24 -6.37
N ASP A 396 22.56 -19.38 -7.03
CA ASP A 396 23.88 -19.80 -7.55
C ASP A 396 24.41 -18.79 -8.58
N TYR A 397 23.55 -18.36 -9.52
CA TYR A 397 23.93 -17.35 -10.52
C TYR A 397 24.37 -16.04 -9.84
N ILE A 398 23.60 -15.52 -8.88
CA ILE A 398 23.93 -14.31 -8.12
C ILE A 398 25.28 -14.48 -7.40
N SER A 399 25.50 -15.60 -6.71
CA SER A 399 26.73 -15.85 -5.96
C SER A 399 27.98 -15.85 -6.85
N GLN A 400 27.84 -16.30 -8.09
CA GLN A 400 28.94 -16.40 -9.05
C GLN A 400 29.21 -15.08 -9.79
N ASN A 401 28.17 -14.32 -10.11
CA ASN A 401 28.28 -13.19 -11.05
C ASN A 401 28.19 -11.82 -10.39
N MET A 402 27.50 -11.69 -9.24
CA MET A 402 27.38 -10.39 -8.57
C MET A 402 28.65 -10.04 -7.80
N ARG A 403 29.18 -8.84 -8.01
CA ARG A 403 30.34 -8.28 -7.29
C ARG A 403 30.04 -6.86 -6.87
N LEU A 404 30.17 -6.60 -5.57
CA LEU A 404 29.99 -5.27 -4.95
C LEU A 404 31.24 -4.94 -4.12
N PRO A 405 32.40 -4.67 -4.77
CA PRO A 405 33.68 -4.53 -4.07
C PRO A 405 33.73 -3.33 -3.11
N GLU A 406 32.88 -2.33 -3.32
CA GLU A 406 32.84 -1.12 -2.50
C GLU A 406 31.76 -1.15 -1.41
N CYS A 407 30.97 -2.24 -1.33
CA CYS A 407 29.97 -2.43 -0.31
C CYS A 407 30.53 -3.29 0.84
N GLU A 408 31.00 -2.66 1.89
CA GLU A 408 31.63 -3.34 3.04
C GLU A 408 30.59 -3.99 3.98
N ASP A 409 29.39 -3.43 4.04
CA ASP A 409 28.33 -3.91 4.95
C ASP A 409 27.71 -5.22 4.43
N MET A 410 27.77 -6.27 5.24
CA MET A 410 27.23 -7.58 4.90
C MET A 410 25.71 -7.62 4.77
N ARG A 411 24.97 -6.74 5.46
CA ARG A 411 23.52 -6.65 5.33
C ARG A 411 23.13 -6.01 4.00
N ASP A 412 23.85 -4.94 3.60
CA ASP A 412 23.65 -4.30 2.30
C ASP A 412 23.91 -5.30 1.17
N ASN A 413 25.04 -6.02 1.23
CA ASN A 413 25.36 -7.05 0.25
C ASN A 413 24.26 -8.12 0.15
N LYS A 414 23.79 -8.66 1.28
CA LYS A 414 22.71 -9.67 1.31
C LYS A 414 21.38 -9.12 0.81
N ALA A 415 21.04 -7.88 1.16
CA ALA A 415 19.82 -7.23 0.72
C ALA A 415 19.83 -7.03 -0.80
N ILE A 416 20.93 -6.48 -1.34
CA ILE A 416 21.09 -6.26 -2.78
C ILE A 416 21.06 -7.59 -3.52
N ALA A 417 21.79 -8.61 -3.05
CA ALA A 417 21.80 -9.94 -3.68
C ALA A 417 20.39 -10.53 -3.77
N ARG A 418 19.61 -10.42 -2.69
CA ARG A 418 18.23 -10.92 -2.64
C ARG A 418 17.30 -10.19 -3.59
N LEU A 419 17.41 -8.87 -3.66
CA LEU A 419 16.60 -8.07 -4.59
C LEU A 419 17.00 -8.32 -6.04
N ALA A 420 18.31 -8.40 -6.32
CA ALA A 420 18.84 -8.70 -7.67
C ALA A 420 18.39 -10.10 -8.14
N GLU A 421 18.40 -11.10 -7.26
CA GLU A 421 17.87 -12.44 -7.56
C GLU A 421 16.39 -12.37 -7.95
N GLY A 422 15.60 -11.58 -7.23
CA GLY A 422 14.19 -11.34 -7.58
C GLY A 422 14.00 -10.72 -8.96
N PHE A 423 14.84 -9.75 -9.33
CA PHE A 423 14.82 -9.19 -10.68
C PHE A 423 15.25 -10.21 -11.75
N VAL A 424 16.26 -11.03 -11.48
CA VAL A 424 16.69 -12.09 -12.41
C VAL A 424 15.54 -13.07 -12.65
N LYS A 425 14.88 -13.56 -11.60
CA LYS A 425 13.71 -14.46 -11.69
C LYS A 425 12.59 -13.88 -12.53
N LEU A 426 12.34 -12.58 -12.44
CA LEU A 426 11.29 -11.90 -13.20
C LEU A 426 11.69 -11.65 -14.66
N LEU A 427 12.86 -11.08 -14.88
CA LEU A 427 13.25 -10.56 -16.19
C LEU A 427 13.98 -11.59 -17.05
N PHE A 428 14.72 -12.49 -16.43
CA PHE A 428 15.57 -13.48 -17.09
C PHE A 428 15.37 -14.87 -16.47
N PRO A 429 14.14 -15.40 -16.47
CA PRO A 429 13.88 -16.72 -15.88
C PRO A 429 14.64 -17.84 -16.59
N ASP A 430 15.07 -17.62 -17.84
CA ASP A 430 15.91 -18.52 -18.64
C ASP A 430 17.42 -18.32 -18.41
N LEU A 431 17.83 -17.39 -17.52
CA LEU A 431 19.22 -16.99 -17.27
C LEU A 431 20.00 -16.54 -18.52
N ASN A 432 19.32 -16.21 -19.60
CA ASN A 432 19.91 -15.74 -20.84
C ASN A 432 19.97 -14.21 -20.86
N MET A 433 21.08 -13.65 -20.37
CA MET A 433 21.34 -12.22 -20.30
C MET A 433 22.83 -11.91 -20.44
N SER A 434 23.15 -10.71 -20.96
CA SER A 434 24.52 -10.20 -20.94
C SER A 434 24.87 -9.66 -19.54
N GLU A 435 26.16 -9.47 -19.28
CA GLU A 435 26.68 -8.85 -18.05
C GLU A 435 26.13 -7.41 -17.89
N ASP A 436 26.03 -6.66 -18.98
CA ASP A 436 25.44 -5.32 -18.97
C ASP A 436 23.95 -5.36 -18.59
N GLN A 437 23.19 -6.30 -19.18
CA GLN A 437 21.77 -6.46 -18.83
C GLN A 437 21.58 -6.88 -17.37
N PHE A 438 22.41 -7.80 -16.88
CA PHE A 438 22.39 -8.19 -15.47
C PHE A 438 22.65 -6.98 -14.55
N THR A 439 23.68 -6.20 -14.87
CA THR A 439 24.04 -5.02 -14.09
C THR A 439 22.93 -3.96 -14.14
N GLU A 440 22.47 -3.60 -15.35
CA GLU A 440 21.53 -2.51 -15.56
C GLU A 440 20.12 -2.81 -15.02
N TYR A 441 19.62 -4.03 -15.27
CA TYR A 441 18.22 -4.37 -14.96
C TYR A 441 18.02 -5.16 -13.67
N CYS A 442 19.08 -5.72 -13.08
CA CYS A 442 18.95 -6.51 -11.86
C CYS A 442 19.74 -5.92 -10.68
N VAL A 443 21.03 -5.62 -10.88
CA VAL A 443 21.91 -5.18 -9.79
C VAL A 443 21.67 -3.70 -9.45
N ASN A 444 21.67 -2.80 -10.43
CA ASN A 444 21.50 -1.38 -10.21
C ASN A 444 20.15 -1.01 -9.58
N PRO A 445 19.00 -1.55 -10.01
CA PRO A 445 17.73 -1.34 -9.32
C PRO A 445 17.74 -1.84 -7.87
N ALA A 446 18.37 -2.99 -7.60
CA ALA A 446 18.52 -3.53 -6.26
C ALA A 446 19.39 -2.61 -5.36
N ILE A 447 20.49 -2.08 -5.90
CA ILE A 447 21.33 -1.09 -5.21
C ILE A 447 20.52 0.16 -4.90
N ARG A 448 19.78 0.71 -5.88
CA ARG A 448 18.95 1.91 -5.68
C ARG A 448 17.93 1.70 -4.56
N MET A 449 17.24 0.56 -4.55
CA MET A 449 16.27 0.24 -3.49
C MET A 449 16.94 0.17 -2.10
N ARG A 450 18.14 -0.43 -2.00
CA ARG A 450 18.89 -0.53 -0.73
C ARG A 450 19.52 0.81 -0.33
N GLN A 451 19.95 1.64 -1.28
CA GLN A 451 20.47 2.98 -1.02
C GLN A 451 19.42 3.83 -0.29
N GLN A 452 18.15 3.78 -0.70
CA GLN A 452 17.08 4.48 0.02
C GLN A 452 16.99 4.05 1.50
N VAL A 453 17.21 2.77 1.79
CA VAL A 453 17.25 2.28 3.19
C VAL A 453 18.43 2.89 3.94
N ARG A 454 19.63 2.92 3.32
CA ARG A 454 20.85 3.50 3.93
C ARG A 454 20.70 4.98 4.19
N ASP A 455 20.11 5.71 3.25
CA ASP A 455 19.88 7.14 3.39
C ASP A 455 18.89 7.43 4.53
N GLU A 456 17.85 6.63 4.68
CA GLU A 456 16.91 6.75 5.79
C GLU A 456 17.56 6.42 7.14
N LEU A 457 18.36 5.37 7.21
CA LEU A 457 19.12 5.04 8.44
C LEU A 457 20.02 6.16 8.88
N ALA A 458 20.78 6.77 7.95
CA ALA A 458 21.66 7.90 8.25
C ALA A 458 20.90 9.15 8.73
N LYS A 459 19.64 9.33 8.31
CA LYS A 459 18.75 10.42 8.77
C LYS A 459 18.13 10.13 10.15
N LEU A 460 17.83 8.86 10.43
CA LEU A 460 17.13 8.44 11.66
C LEU A 460 18.06 8.27 12.85
N ASP A 461 19.28 7.78 12.63
CA ASP A 461 20.19 7.34 13.68
C ASP A 461 21.64 7.76 13.37
N PRO A 462 22.26 8.63 14.18
CA PRO A 462 23.64 9.11 13.98
C PRO A 462 24.71 8.02 14.00
N GLU A 463 24.40 6.81 14.49
CA GLU A 463 25.32 5.66 14.45
C GLU A 463 25.57 5.22 12.99
N PHE A 464 24.57 5.39 12.10
CA PHE A 464 24.70 5.06 10.69
C PHE A 464 25.30 6.22 9.91
N LYS A 465 26.48 5.98 9.34
CA LYS A 465 27.16 6.96 8.47
C LYS A 465 26.50 6.98 7.09
N TRP A 466 26.58 8.13 6.45
CA TRP A 466 26.26 8.26 5.03
C TRP A 466 27.23 7.42 4.20
N VAL A 467 26.69 6.51 3.42
CA VAL A 467 27.43 5.63 2.51
C VAL A 467 26.74 5.65 1.16
N THR A 468 27.49 5.88 0.09
CA THR A 468 26.98 5.75 -1.28
C THR A 468 27.40 4.40 -1.84
N ILE A 469 26.43 3.54 -2.11
CA ILE A 469 26.66 2.28 -2.82
C ILE A 469 26.65 2.62 -4.31
N LYS A 470 27.76 2.41 -5.01
CA LYS A 470 27.86 2.76 -6.43
C LYS A 470 26.83 2.01 -7.27
N SER A 471 26.10 2.75 -8.07
CA SER A 471 25.14 2.27 -9.04
C SER A 471 25.30 3.02 -10.34
N ASN A 472 25.21 2.32 -11.47
CA ASN A 472 25.15 2.90 -12.81
C ASN A 472 23.69 3.16 -13.25
N TYR A 473 22.73 3.13 -12.30
CA TYR A 473 21.35 3.42 -12.62
C TYR A 473 21.22 4.87 -13.13
N PRO A 474 20.38 5.13 -14.13
CA PRO A 474 20.15 6.49 -14.62
C PRO A 474 19.79 7.43 -13.47
N ASP A 475 20.35 8.64 -13.47
CA ASP A 475 20.06 9.67 -12.49
C ASP A 475 18.54 9.96 -12.44
N GLU A 476 18.04 10.42 -11.32
CA GLU A 476 16.63 10.76 -11.08
C GLU A 476 16.02 11.67 -12.16
N SER A 477 16.85 12.49 -12.81
CA SER A 477 16.45 13.32 -13.97
C SER A 477 15.85 12.50 -15.14
N GLN A 478 16.16 11.19 -15.23
CA GLN A 478 15.64 10.30 -16.27
C GLN A 478 14.36 9.56 -15.85
N LEU A 479 14.01 9.57 -14.57
CA LEU A 479 12.70 9.13 -14.08
C LEU A 479 11.61 10.18 -14.33
N SER A 480 11.99 11.28 -15.01
CA SER A 480 11.23 12.51 -15.12
C SER A 480 9.82 12.34 -15.66
N HIS A 481 8.94 13.03 -14.99
CA HIS A 481 7.68 13.55 -15.48
C HIS A 481 7.89 14.34 -16.80
N PRO A 482 6.86 14.50 -17.63
CA PRO A 482 6.98 15.38 -18.78
C PRO A 482 7.50 16.73 -18.30
N GLU A 483 8.55 17.20 -18.95
CA GLU A 483 9.29 18.40 -18.61
C GLU A 483 8.36 19.62 -18.38
N VAL A 484 8.31 20.07 -17.14
CA VAL A 484 8.20 21.50 -16.88
C VAL A 484 9.63 22.00 -16.88
N LYS A 485 10.03 22.71 -17.93
CA LYS A 485 11.35 23.33 -18.00
C LYS A 485 11.50 24.26 -16.80
N PRO A 486 12.53 24.08 -15.95
CA PRO A 486 12.86 25.11 -14.99
C PRO A 486 13.41 26.29 -15.79
N GLU A 487 12.74 27.42 -15.74
CA GLU A 487 13.39 28.68 -16.07
C GLU A 487 14.56 28.86 -15.11
N ALA A 488 15.67 29.29 -15.66
CA ALA A 488 16.94 29.46 -14.96
C ALA A 488 16.75 30.30 -13.68
N VAL A 489 17.05 29.72 -12.53
CA VAL A 489 17.14 30.45 -11.27
C VAL A 489 18.50 31.10 -11.22
N GLU A 490 18.54 32.39 -11.48
CA GLU A 490 19.67 33.25 -11.14
C GLU A 490 19.73 33.42 -9.61
N SER A 491 20.93 33.28 -9.10
CA SER A 491 21.46 33.80 -7.82
C SER A 491 20.59 33.68 -6.56
N GLN A 492 21.01 32.80 -5.67
CA GLN A 492 20.60 32.72 -4.26
C GLN A 492 20.79 34.05 -3.55
N VAL A 493 19.72 34.77 -3.35
CA VAL A 493 19.59 35.73 -2.25
C VAL A 493 19.12 34.88 -1.05
N THR A 494 19.90 34.87 0.02
CA THR A 494 19.49 34.27 1.30
C THR A 494 18.41 35.15 1.93
N LEU A 495 17.15 34.89 1.56
CA LEU A 495 15.98 35.54 2.15
C LEU A 495 15.74 34.93 3.54
N ASP A 496 15.57 35.80 4.53
CA ASP A 496 15.12 35.37 5.85
C ASP A 496 13.70 34.83 5.74
N PRO A 497 13.45 33.52 5.98
CA PRO A 497 12.11 32.92 5.86
C PRO A 497 11.11 33.46 6.91
N PHE A 498 11.57 34.30 7.85
CA PHE A 498 10.75 34.89 8.92
C PHE A 498 10.57 36.41 8.77
N ASP A 499 10.91 36.99 7.62
CA ASP A 499 10.62 38.40 7.30
C ASP A 499 9.16 38.52 6.82
N PRO A 500 8.25 39.21 7.55
CA PRO A 500 6.84 39.37 7.17
C PRO A 500 6.63 40.28 5.95
N GLU A 501 7.62 41.10 5.58
CA GLU A 501 7.54 42.02 4.44
C GLU A 501 8.16 41.44 3.15
N ARG A 502 8.64 40.19 3.18
CA ARG A 502 9.21 39.54 2.01
C ARG A 502 8.15 39.31 0.93
N ASP A 503 8.57 39.27 -0.31
CA ASP A 503 7.71 38.83 -1.41
C ASP A 503 7.35 37.34 -1.24
N PRO A 504 6.10 36.93 -1.54
CA PRO A 504 5.68 35.54 -1.45
C PRO A 504 6.40 34.69 -2.50
N LEU A 505 7.08 33.65 -2.06
CA LEU A 505 7.82 32.70 -2.90
C LEU A 505 7.41 31.27 -2.54
N GLU A 506 7.42 30.39 -3.54
CA GLU A 506 7.32 28.95 -3.29
C GLU A 506 8.54 28.49 -2.45
N ALA A 507 8.27 27.97 -1.29
CA ALA A 507 9.29 27.62 -0.33
C ALA A 507 8.82 26.51 0.64
N THR A 508 9.76 25.88 1.30
CA THR A 508 9.48 25.00 2.45
C THR A 508 10.28 25.52 3.64
N VAL A 509 9.61 25.72 4.76
CA VAL A 509 10.18 26.22 6.01
C VAL A 509 10.07 25.15 7.08
N ASP A 510 11.20 24.70 7.60
CA ASP A 510 11.27 23.75 8.71
C ASP A 510 11.44 24.50 10.04
N LEU A 511 10.46 24.35 10.93
CA LEU A 511 10.55 24.83 12.31
C LEU A 511 11.18 23.74 13.18
N LYS A 512 12.23 24.09 13.89
CA LYS A 512 12.92 23.16 14.82
C LYS A 512 12.21 23.13 16.18
N ASP A 513 12.27 21.99 16.85
CA ASP A 513 11.76 21.90 18.21
C ASP A 513 12.50 22.87 19.14
N GLY A 514 11.74 23.62 19.95
CA GLY A 514 12.28 24.65 20.83
C GLY A 514 12.69 25.96 20.16
N GLN A 515 12.55 26.10 18.83
CA GLN A 515 12.86 27.35 18.11
C GLN A 515 11.99 28.50 18.60
N LYS A 516 12.59 29.71 18.72
CA LYS A 516 11.91 30.96 19.07
C LYS A 516 12.01 31.95 17.93
N GLY A 517 11.30 33.09 18.05
CA GLY A 517 11.34 34.16 17.04
C GLY A 517 10.32 34.00 15.92
N VAL A 518 9.43 33.01 16.00
CA VAL A 518 8.39 32.69 15.02
C VAL A 518 7.03 33.18 15.47
N SER A 519 6.22 33.72 14.56
CA SER A 519 4.79 34.05 14.77
C SER A 519 3.98 33.71 13.52
N TYR A 520 2.65 33.64 13.64
CA TYR A 520 1.78 33.45 12.47
C TYR A 520 1.96 34.58 11.45
N GLU A 521 2.12 35.82 11.91
CA GLU A 521 2.41 36.97 11.06
C GLU A 521 3.66 36.73 10.22
N LYS A 522 4.77 36.36 10.83
CA LYS A 522 6.05 36.10 10.12
C LYS A 522 5.96 34.96 9.12
N LEU A 523 5.16 33.95 9.41
CA LEU A 523 4.99 32.82 8.53
C LEU A 523 4.04 33.13 7.36
N PHE A 524 2.93 33.82 7.64
CA PHE A 524 1.81 33.86 6.71
C PHE A 524 1.54 35.24 6.12
N ALA A 525 2.03 36.36 6.68
CA ALA A 525 1.78 37.71 6.14
C ALA A 525 2.14 37.87 4.66
N PRO A 526 3.27 37.35 4.16
CA PRO A 526 3.61 37.45 2.74
C PRO A 526 2.56 36.85 1.82
N TYR A 527 1.86 35.82 2.26
CA TYR A 527 0.92 35.03 1.46
C TYR A 527 -0.54 35.41 1.68
N LEU A 528 -0.90 35.85 2.87
CA LEU A 528 -2.28 36.14 3.25
C LEU A 528 -2.61 37.63 3.23
N GLY A 529 -1.61 38.51 3.23
CA GLY A 529 -1.81 39.96 3.36
C GLY A 529 -2.59 40.62 2.19
N LYS A 530 -2.72 39.95 1.04
CA LYS A 530 -3.48 40.42 -0.13
C LYS A 530 -4.75 39.60 -0.40
N ALA A 531 -4.91 38.48 0.28
CA ALA A 531 -6.05 37.58 0.09
C ALA A 531 -7.35 38.17 0.66
N LYS A 532 -8.45 38.02 -0.06
CA LYS A 532 -9.79 38.41 0.36
C LYS A 532 -10.57 37.24 0.90
N CYS A 533 -10.34 36.05 0.33
CA CYS A 533 -10.96 34.80 0.77
C CYS A 533 -9.86 33.81 1.17
N ILE A 534 -9.96 33.26 2.36
CA ILE A 534 -9.00 32.32 2.93
C ILE A 534 -9.77 31.08 3.38
N THR A 535 -9.39 29.91 2.89
CA THR A 535 -9.93 28.61 3.38
C THR A 535 -8.88 27.93 4.22
N LEU A 536 -9.18 27.70 5.51
CA LEU A 536 -8.35 26.94 6.44
C LEU A 536 -8.95 25.55 6.61
N VAL A 537 -8.21 24.53 6.21
CA VAL A 537 -8.57 23.12 6.43
C VAL A 537 -7.71 22.57 7.56
N ASP A 538 -8.30 22.24 8.69
CA ASP A 538 -7.63 21.58 9.80
C ASP A 538 -8.61 20.68 10.58
N PRO A 539 -8.59 19.35 10.37
CA PRO A 539 -9.53 18.42 11.00
C PRO A 539 -9.38 18.29 12.51
N TYR A 540 -8.41 18.97 13.12
CA TYR A 540 -8.11 18.84 14.55
C TYR A 540 -8.40 20.10 15.38
N ILE A 541 -9.04 21.12 14.85
CA ILE A 541 -9.49 22.27 15.64
C ILE A 541 -10.76 21.88 16.40
N ARG A 542 -10.60 21.33 17.61
CA ARG A 542 -11.67 20.72 18.41
C ARG A 542 -11.67 21.15 19.87
N TYR A 543 -10.49 21.38 20.43
CA TYR A 543 -10.31 21.69 21.85
C TYR A 543 -10.00 23.17 22.07
N ASP A 544 -10.27 23.68 23.25
CA ASP A 544 -10.11 25.09 23.60
C ASP A 544 -8.74 25.68 23.22
N TYR A 545 -7.67 24.92 23.42
CA TYR A 545 -6.32 25.42 23.08
C TYR A 545 -6.11 25.57 21.55
N GLN A 546 -6.77 24.75 20.74
CA GLN A 546 -6.72 24.85 19.28
C GLN A 546 -7.60 26.00 18.77
N ILE A 547 -8.74 26.23 19.43
CA ILE A 547 -9.58 27.42 19.17
C ILE A 547 -8.81 28.68 19.54
N HIS A 548 -8.04 28.68 20.62
CA HIS A 548 -7.16 29.80 20.96
C HIS A 548 -6.05 30.00 19.92
N ASN A 549 -5.50 28.95 19.32
CA ASN A 549 -4.56 29.07 18.21
C ASN A 549 -5.25 29.68 16.97
N LEU A 550 -6.48 29.28 16.68
CA LEU A 550 -7.30 29.88 15.61
C LEU A 550 -7.57 31.37 15.89
N MET A 551 -7.92 31.74 17.13
CA MET A 551 -8.09 33.14 17.51
C MET A 551 -6.82 33.97 17.29
N ASN A 552 -5.65 33.45 17.69
CA ASN A 552 -4.36 34.12 17.46
C ASN A 552 -4.02 34.23 15.96
N PHE A 553 -4.48 33.30 15.13
CA PHE A 553 -4.35 33.38 13.69
C PHE A 553 -5.29 34.45 13.11
N CYS A 554 -6.52 34.55 13.60
CA CYS A 554 -7.47 35.57 13.19
C CYS A 554 -7.04 36.99 13.66
N ASP A 555 -6.40 37.11 14.84
CA ASP A 555 -5.86 38.39 15.35
C ASP A 555 -4.82 38.98 14.40
N PHE A 556 -3.97 38.14 13.81
CA PHE A 556 -3.03 38.52 12.78
C PHE A 556 -3.73 39.01 11.48
N LEU A 557 -4.88 38.46 11.11
CA LEU A 557 -5.61 38.86 9.92
C LEU A 557 -6.39 40.18 10.08
N ALA A 558 -6.72 40.54 11.31
CA ALA A 558 -7.53 41.71 11.61
C ALA A 558 -6.95 43.08 11.19
N PRO A 559 -5.62 43.33 11.24
CA PRO A 559 -5.02 44.63 10.91
C PRO A 559 -4.94 44.95 9.40
N THR A 560 -5.19 44.01 8.51
CA THR A 560 -4.98 44.18 7.06
C THR A 560 -5.92 45.19 6.36
N GLY A 561 -6.77 45.90 7.13
CA GLY A 561 -7.51 47.07 6.68
C GLY A 561 -8.61 46.84 5.64
N GLY A 562 -8.91 45.58 5.32
CA GLY A 562 -9.91 45.13 4.39
C GLY A 562 -10.93 44.18 5.01
N HIS A 563 -11.94 43.82 4.24
CA HIS A 563 -12.89 42.78 4.62
C HIS A 563 -12.29 41.45 4.19
N VAL A 564 -12.05 40.55 5.15
CA VAL A 564 -11.50 39.21 4.91
C VAL A 564 -12.59 38.17 5.19
N GLU A 565 -12.81 37.25 4.25
CA GLU A 565 -13.65 36.09 4.43
C GLU A 565 -12.76 34.88 4.79
N LEU A 566 -12.97 34.29 5.96
CA LEU A 566 -12.26 33.12 6.46
C LEU A 566 -13.22 31.95 6.58
N GLU A 567 -12.99 30.90 5.84
CA GLU A 567 -13.74 29.65 5.90
C GLU A 567 -12.90 28.56 6.58
N LEU A 568 -13.42 27.98 7.67
CA LEU A 568 -12.79 26.87 8.40
C LEU A 568 -13.47 25.56 8.02
N GLU A 569 -12.72 24.59 7.53
CA GLU A 569 -13.15 23.19 7.43
C GLU A 569 -12.49 22.37 8.55
N THR A 570 -13.29 21.82 9.45
CA THR A 570 -12.80 20.99 10.56
C THR A 570 -13.69 19.76 10.77
N SER A 571 -13.38 18.90 11.74
CA SER A 571 -14.17 17.70 12.03
C SER A 571 -14.42 17.51 13.52
N ALA A 572 -15.48 16.79 13.88
CA ALA A 572 -15.77 16.34 15.23
C ALA A 572 -15.64 14.81 15.33
N GLU A 573 -15.33 14.29 16.52
CA GLU A 573 -15.18 12.84 16.77
C GLU A 573 -16.51 12.18 17.17
N SER A 574 -17.49 12.96 17.59
CA SER A 574 -18.81 12.48 18.01
C SER A 574 -19.86 13.57 17.87
N GLU A 575 -21.13 13.19 17.79
CA GLU A 575 -22.26 14.13 17.75
C GLU A 575 -22.29 15.10 18.97
N TYR A 576 -21.87 14.63 20.15
CA TYR A 576 -21.78 15.48 21.34
C TYR A 576 -20.69 16.56 21.18
N GLN A 577 -19.52 16.18 20.67
CA GLN A 577 -18.42 17.11 20.40
C GLN A 577 -18.78 18.09 19.28
N GLU A 578 -19.55 17.66 18.28
CA GLU A 578 -20.04 18.51 17.19
C GLU A 578 -20.86 19.67 17.72
N VAL A 579 -21.82 19.40 18.61
CA VAL A 579 -22.66 20.44 19.24
C VAL A 579 -21.82 21.40 20.09
N GLU A 580 -20.87 20.87 20.88
CA GLU A 580 -19.99 21.70 21.72
C GLU A 580 -19.07 22.57 20.89
N LEU A 581 -18.49 22.01 19.81
CA LEU A 581 -17.61 22.73 18.91
C LEU A 581 -18.34 23.82 18.12
N ALA A 582 -19.56 23.52 17.61
CA ALA A 582 -20.37 24.47 16.91
C ALA A 582 -20.69 25.71 17.81
N ALA A 583 -21.08 25.48 19.07
CA ALA A 583 -21.35 26.59 20.00
C ALA A 583 -20.13 27.50 20.23
N LYS A 584 -18.91 26.93 20.30
CA LYS A 584 -17.66 27.69 20.43
C LYS A 584 -17.31 28.47 19.15
N LEU A 585 -17.53 27.86 17.97
CA LEU A 585 -17.27 28.50 16.67
C LEU A 585 -18.30 29.60 16.37
N ASP A 586 -19.57 29.47 16.81
CA ASP A 586 -20.60 30.52 16.74
C ASP A 586 -20.20 31.73 17.58
N GLU A 587 -19.72 31.51 18.82
CA GLU A 587 -19.21 32.59 19.66
C GLU A 587 -18.01 33.30 19.02
N LEU A 588 -17.09 32.53 18.40
CA LEU A 588 -15.95 33.07 17.69
C LEU A 588 -16.41 33.90 16.47
N GLN A 589 -17.41 33.42 15.71
CA GLN A 589 -17.99 34.11 14.56
C GLN A 589 -18.52 35.49 14.92
N GLU A 590 -19.28 35.60 16.02
CA GLU A 590 -19.81 36.87 16.52
C GLU A 590 -18.69 37.86 16.90
N ASN A 591 -17.61 37.37 17.48
CA ASN A 591 -16.48 38.19 17.89
C ASN A 591 -15.63 38.65 16.69
N LEU A 592 -15.41 37.79 15.70
CA LEU A 592 -14.63 38.11 14.49
C LEU A 592 -15.37 39.12 13.60
N ALA A 593 -16.68 39.07 13.54
CA ALA A 593 -17.50 40.05 12.80
C ALA A 593 -17.26 41.48 13.27
N LYS A 594 -17.00 41.70 14.55
CA LYS A 594 -16.65 43.02 15.14
C LYS A 594 -15.31 43.58 14.66
N ASN A 595 -14.45 42.69 14.12
CA ASN A 595 -13.11 42.99 13.63
C ASN A 595 -13.00 42.91 12.08
N ASN A 596 -14.11 43.03 11.36
CA ASN A 596 -14.19 42.97 9.88
C ASN A 596 -13.75 41.64 9.25
N ILE A 597 -13.80 40.54 10.01
CA ILE A 597 -13.57 39.19 9.52
C ILE A 597 -14.92 38.48 9.40
N VAL A 598 -15.30 38.09 8.18
CA VAL A 598 -16.46 37.21 7.95
C VAL A 598 -16.01 35.77 8.09
N PHE A 599 -16.29 35.20 9.26
CA PHE A 599 -15.92 33.82 9.57
C PHE A 599 -17.07 32.89 9.22
N LYS A 600 -16.76 31.78 8.52
CA LYS A 600 -17.67 30.66 8.25
C LYS A 600 -16.99 29.38 8.63
N TYR A 601 -17.75 28.35 9.02
CA TYR A 601 -17.16 27.03 9.27
C TYR A 601 -18.05 25.92 8.73
N ASP A 602 -17.43 24.78 8.40
CA ASP A 602 -18.08 23.56 7.95
C ASP A 602 -17.48 22.35 8.68
N LEU A 603 -18.34 21.48 9.24
CA LEU A 603 -17.93 20.27 9.95
C LEU A 603 -18.03 19.06 9.02
N LYS A 604 -16.88 18.53 8.60
CA LYS A 604 -16.76 17.45 7.60
C LYS A 604 -16.08 16.23 8.21
N ASN A 605 -16.59 15.04 7.97
CA ASN A 605 -16.05 13.80 8.55
C ASN A 605 -14.86 13.19 7.80
N ASP A 606 -14.57 13.63 6.56
CA ASP A 606 -13.56 13.02 5.69
C ASP A 606 -12.32 13.92 5.44
N LEU A 607 -12.02 14.83 6.36
CA LEU A 607 -10.86 15.72 6.24
C LEU A 607 -9.59 15.03 6.71
N HIS A 608 -8.54 15.07 5.90
CA HIS A 608 -7.24 14.49 6.22
C HIS A 608 -6.07 15.46 6.10
N ASP A 609 -6.21 16.49 5.29
CA ASP A 609 -5.14 17.45 5.02
C ASP A 609 -5.26 18.68 5.93
N ARG A 610 -4.14 19.35 6.19
CA ARG A 610 -4.07 20.62 6.91
C ARG A 610 -3.47 21.64 5.97
N SER A 611 -4.27 22.58 5.53
CA SER A 611 -3.83 23.59 4.57
C SER A 611 -4.53 24.92 4.73
N ILE A 612 -3.88 25.98 4.26
CA ILE A 612 -4.50 27.28 4.04
C ILE A 612 -4.49 27.51 2.53
N GLU A 613 -5.63 27.91 1.97
CA GLU A 613 -5.77 28.26 0.57
C GLU A 613 -6.32 29.68 0.42
N THR A 614 -5.84 30.41 -0.58
CA THR A 614 -6.20 31.80 -0.83
C THR A 614 -6.83 31.99 -2.22
N ASP A 615 -7.64 33.02 -2.37
CA ASP A 615 -8.28 33.38 -3.65
C ASP A 615 -7.29 33.86 -4.71
N ASP A 616 -6.09 34.30 -4.34
CA ASP A 616 -4.99 34.68 -5.24
C ASP A 616 -4.08 33.51 -5.63
N GLY A 617 -4.45 32.27 -5.25
CA GLY A 617 -3.86 31.03 -5.74
C GLY A 617 -2.75 30.46 -4.86
N TRP A 618 -2.51 30.94 -3.65
CA TRP A 618 -1.57 30.34 -2.72
C TRP A 618 -2.19 29.15 -1.97
N ARG A 619 -1.40 28.10 -1.80
CA ARG A 619 -1.68 26.95 -0.96
C ARG A 619 -0.53 26.73 0.00
N ILE A 620 -0.85 26.72 1.30
CA ILE A 620 0.12 26.52 2.36
C ILE A 620 -0.23 25.23 3.07
N ILE A 621 0.66 24.24 3.04
CA ILE A 621 0.48 22.96 3.71
C ILE A 621 1.11 23.02 5.08
N LEU A 622 0.38 22.63 6.11
CA LEU A 622 0.74 22.72 7.50
C LEU A 622 0.92 21.33 8.11
N GLY A 623 2.14 20.91 8.45
CA GLY A 623 2.40 19.61 9.05
C GLY A 623 1.66 19.37 10.37
N ARG A 624 1.44 20.45 11.17
CA ARG A 624 0.72 20.40 12.45
C ARG A 624 -0.53 21.30 12.50
N GLY A 625 -1.01 21.79 11.37
CA GLY A 625 -2.06 22.82 11.36
C GLY A 625 -1.59 24.09 12.06
N LEU A 626 -2.47 24.75 12.79
CA LEU A 626 -2.12 25.91 13.61
C LEU A 626 -1.43 25.53 14.94
N ASP A 627 -1.29 24.26 15.29
CA ASP A 627 -0.68 23.81 16.56
C ASP A 627 0.86 23.71 16.47
N ILE A 628 1.49 24.81 16.02
CA ILE A 628 2.95 24.90 15.81
C ILE A 628 3.73 25.33 17.06
N PHE A 629 3.08 25.79 18.11
CA PHE A 629 3.73 26.27 19.32
C PHE A 629 3.58 25.28 20.48
N GLN A 630 4.64 25.18 21.31
CA GLN A 630 4.57 24.46 22.58
C GLN A 630 3.69 25.22 23.57
N LYS A 631 3.15 24.50 24.55
CA LYS A 631 2.37 25.12 25.63
C LYS A 631 3.25 26.14 26.38
N PRO A 632 2.73 27.35 26.69
CA PRO A 632 3.47 28.31 27.48
C PRO A 632 3.91 27.76 28.85
N GLU A 633 5.07 28.09 29.33
CA GLU A 633 5.63 27.59 30.60
C GLU A 633 4.81 27.97 31.83
N GLY A 634 3.87 28.92 31.70
CA GLY A 634 2.89 29.30 32.74
C GLY A 634 1.97 30.42 32.28
N LYS A 635 0.82 30.60 32.98
CA LYS A 635 -0.16 31.64 32.65
C LYS A 635 0.39 33.06 32.68
N PHE A 636 1.52 33.29 33.36
CA PHE A 636 2.18 34.59 33.48
C PHE A 636 3.53 34.66 32.73
N SER A 637 3.76 33.76 31.78
CA SER A 637 4.94 33.80 30.92
C SER A 637 4.74 34.81 29.78
N LEU A 638 5.80 35.48 29.36
CA LEU A 638 5.77 36.41 28.23
C LEU A 638 5.36 35.72 26.92
N GLY A 639 5.63 34.43 26.76
CA GLY A 639 5.20 33.64 25.62
C GLY A 639 3.67 33.39 25.58
N PHE A 640 2.90 33.76 26.60
CA PHE A 640 1.46 33.73 26.56
C PHE A 640 0.88 34.88 25.72
N ILE A 641 1.54 36.03 25.73
CA ILE A 641 1.13 37.26 25.04
C ILE A 641 1.84 37.40 23.68
N ASP A 642 3.10 37.04 23.61
CA ASP A 642 3.95 37.25 22.44
C ASP A 642 4.40 35.90 21.87
N GLN A 643 3.89 35.54 20.69
CA GLN A 643 4.18 34.27 20.01
C GLN A 643 5.68 34.12 19.72
N THR A 644 6.42 35.20 19.43
CA THR A 644 7.87 35.13 19.12
C THR A 644 8.70 34.62 20.31
N LYS A 645 8.17 34.70 21.53
CA LYS A 645 8.80 34.19 22.76
C LYS A 645 8.43 32.74 23.08
N ARG A 646 7.42 32.18 22.38
CA ARG A 646 7.04 30.77 22.50
C ARG A 646 8.05 29.88 21.79
N ARG A 647 8.21 28.67 22.32
CA ARG A 647 8.97 27.62 21.62
C ARG A 647 8.09 26.95 20.59
N CYS A 648 8.63 26.73 19.40
CA CYS A 648 7.96 25.94 18.37
C CYS A 648 8.05 24.44 18.66
N LYS A 649 7.11 23.70 18.12
CA LYS A 649 7.19 22.27 17.91
C LYS A 649 7.82 22.03 16.54
N ALA A 650 8.59 20.96 16.37
CA ALA A 650 9.12 20.58 15.06
C ALA A 650 7.98 20.37 14.07
N THR A 651 7.98 21.09 12.97
CA THR A 651 6.99 20.97 11.89
C THR A 651 7.51 21.61 10.60
N THR A 652 7.00 21.15 9.48
CA THR A 652 7.29 21.70 8.15
C THR A 652 6.08 22.45 7.63
N ILE A 653 6.30 23.59 6.99
CA ILE A 653 5.30 24.42 6.32
C ILE A 653 5.76 24.60 4.88
N SER A 654 4.93 24.21 3.92
CA SER A 654 5.24 24.32 2.50
C SER A 654 4.29 25.29 1.81
N TYR A 655 4.86 26.23 1.06
CA TYR A 655 4.15 27.27 0.34
C TYR A 655 4.24 27.00 -1.17
N SER A 656 3.11 26.92 -1.83
CA SER A 656 3.03 26.70 -3.28
C SER A 656 1.97 27.58 -3.92
N LYS A 657 2.16 27.93 -5.18
CA LYS A 657 1.16 28.65 -5.98
C LYS A 657 0.42 27.65 -6.86
N LYS A 658 -0.93 27.72 -6.88
CA LYS A 658 -1.77 26.88 -7.75
C LYS A 658 -1.65 27.26 -9.22
#